data_1d4f4a63d961a571c639ec9d24b4d511
#
_entry.id   1d4f4a63d961a571c639ec9d24b4d511
#
_cell.length_a   1.000
_cell.length_b   1.000
_cell.length_c   1.000
_cell.angle_alpha   90.00
_cell.angle_beta   90.00
_cell.angle_gamma   90.00
#
_symmetry.space_group_name_H-M   'P 1'
#
loop_
_entity.id
_entity.type
_entity.pdbx_description
1 polymer ?
#
loop_
_entity_poly.entity_id
_entity_poly.type
_entity_poly.pdbx_seq_one_letter_code
_entity_poly.pdbx_strand_id
1 'polypeptide(L)'
;MTLKSLLLVVCALSGNVFGQSTLSNGKLVYNYPFAPSEGIVNRMEKEYRSEVCLNGFWDFQPVSLPSTYVQGKGVAPELSLPEEKQWSDIRIKIPSPWNINAFANRNLEGPDHRNYPSYPKEWEQVKMAWMRKKVTIPTEWTGQQIKLYFEAVAGATEVYINKEKVGENFDLFLPFSIDITDKVNAGETVEVLVGVRSQSLFEDNSTIGRRIVPAGSMWGYHIAGIWQDVYLLALPKVHVEDIFVKPLVSKGILELEVTVQNNMAKKADLQVQGDINEWVNLAGTDVNSAPLPVWKLGKKVLEVKAVKVSVPANASTKVVLQVPVSDELRFWTPECPNLYALLLSLKVKKQNLDVKYERFGWREWTLNGTVQCLNGKPYQLRGDSWHFMGIPQMTRRYAWAWFTAIKGMNGNAVRPHAQVYPRFYLDVADEMGICVLNETANWASDGGPKLDSELFWKASKEHLTRFVLRDRNHASVFGWSISNENKPVILHVFNRPELMTPQKKAWEEWRNIVRLNDPTRPWVSSDGEDDGDGILPVTVGHYGDMNSMKRWIEIGKPWGIGEHSMAYYGTPEQVAKYNGERAYESQLGRMEGLANECYHLLANQRSMDASYSTVFNMAWYSLKPLPLGKKDLTSKPDISRDGVFFTEYKEGVPGVQPERVGPYCTTFNPGYDPNLPLYDPWPMYDAMRAANAPKHPAWSSYAEIDKKQYEAPEAFPSEKYKEIIFIGRKDSKLKGIMDAQGVKFSTKITAPAQMIYIVDGTYDLPAAEKKSMLVNLAKGADVWIWGLTPETVDVYNEILPLSVTLDNLKRSSFLPVQKSWIRGLNNSDFYFCELQRADASEYSLKGALVEEGEVLLNACKTDWRAWNKRPEEIKTAGTI
;
A
#
# COMPACT_ATOMS: atom_id res chain seq x y z
N MET A 1 -26.85 -9.08 45.75
CA MET A 1 -26.29 -8.41 44.59
C MET A 1 -27.29 -8.49 43.48
N THR A 2 -27.87 -7.37 43.07
CA THR A 2 -28.91 -7.34 42.05
C THR A 2 -28.30 -7.36 40.64
N LEU A 3 -29.03 -7.92 39.71
CA LEU A 3 -28.63 -8.06 38.28
C LEU A 3 -28.07 -6.74 37.67
N LYS A 4 -28.49 -5.60 38.18
CA LYS A 4 -27.97 -4.27 37.76
C LYS A 4 -26.52 -4.01 38.20
N SER A 5 -26.10 -4.55 39.33
CA SER A 5 -24.69 -4.41 39.80
C SER A 5 -23.75 -5.32 39.01
N LEU A 6 -24.24 -6.44 38.49
CA LEU A 6 -23.46 -7.33 37.62
C LEU A 6 -23.29 -6.76 36.21
N LEU A 7 -24.34 -6.10 35.68
CA LEU A 7 -24.27 -5.42 34.38
C LEU A 7 -23.30 -4.22 34.39
N LEU A 8 -23.24 -3.46 35.50
CA LEU A 8 -22.29 -2.34 35.62
C LEU A 8 -20.83 -2.80 35.75
N VAL A 9 -20.59 -3.96 36.37
CA VAL A 9 -19.24 -4.54 36.48
C VAL A 9 -18.81 -5.17 35.14
N VAL A 10 -19.72 -5.76 34.38
CA VAL A 10 -19.44 -6.30 33.04
C VAL A 10 -19.20 -5.17 32.04
N CYS A 11 -19.98 -4.06 32.10
CA CYS A 11 -19.72 -2.87 31.28
C CYS A 11 -18.42 -2.14 31.65
N ALA A 12 -18.01 -2.17 32.92
CA ALA A 12 -16.73 -1.59 33.33
C ALA A 12 -15.51 -2.45 32.95
N LEU A 13 -15.70 -3.77 32.78
CA LEU A 13 -14.64 -4.67 32.33
C LEU A 13 -14.57 -4.82 30.81
N SER A 14 -15.68 -4.62 30.09
CA SER A 14 -15.69 -4.63 28.62
C SER A 14 -15.28 -3.28 28.00
N GLY A 15 -15.33 -2.19 28.78
CA GLY A 15 -14.91 -0.86 28.30
C GLY A 15 -13.39 -0.66 28.13
N ASN A 16 -12.57 -1.59 28.59
CA ASN A 16 -11.10 -1.45 28.57
C ASN A 16 -10.39 -2.31 27.50
N VAL A 17 -11.12 -2.97 26.61
CA VAL A 17 -10.49 -3.85 25.61
C VAL A 17 -10.25 -3.12 24.28
N PHE A 18 -10.89 -2.00 24.05
CA PHE A 18 -10.69 -1.18 22.84
C PHE A 18 -10.03 0.14 23.28
N GLY A 19 -8.76 0.27 22.92
CA GLY A 19 -7.87 1.36 23.29
C GLY A 19 -8.45 2.75 23.05
N GLN A 20 -9.28 3.20 23.97
CA GLN A 20 -9.67 4.62 24.03
C GLN A 20 -8.50 5.42 24.58
N SER A 21 -8.19 6.52 23.92
CA SER A 21 -7.26 7.50 24.48
C SER A 21 -7.84 8.05 25.78
N THR A 22 -7.06 8.01 26.83
CA THR A 22 -7.44 8.54 28.14
C THR A 22 -6.71 9.84 28.40
N LEU A 23 -7.41 10.81 29.02
CA LEU A 23 -6.75 11.99 29.54
C LEU A 23 -6.11 11.65 30.88
N SER A 24 -4.79 11.76 30.95
CA SER A 24 -4.02 11.69 32.19
C SER A 24 -3.47 13.08 32.48
N ASN A 25 -3.82 13.62 33.65
CA ASN A 25 -3.42 14.98 34.05
C ASN A 25 -3.80 16.07 32.99
N GLY A 26 -4.95 15.93 32.37
CA GLY A 26 -5.41 16.86 31.33
C GLY A 26 -4.75 16.67 29.96
N LYS A 27 -3.93 15.63 29.79
CA LYS A 27 -3.26 15.31 28.53
C LYS A 27 -3.76 13.99 27.95
N LEU A 28 -3.91 13.96 26.65
CA LEU A 28 -4.30 12.76 25.93
C LEU A 28 -3.16 11.72 26.00
N VAL A 29 -3.44 10.54 26.49
CA VAL A 29 -2.49 9.42 26.56
C VAL A 29 -2.98 8.34 25.61
N TYR A 30 -2.13 7.96 24.68
CA TYR A 30 -2.42 6.91 23.73
C TYR A 30 -2.29 5.52 24.37
N ASN A 31 -3.39 4.80 24.42
CA ASN A 31 -3.45 3.47 25.03
C ASN A 31 -3.37 2.31 24.05
N TYR A 32 -3.43 2.61 22.74
CA TYR A 32 -3.53 1.58 21.74
C TYR A 32 -2.18 0.87 21.55
N PRO A 33 -2.16 -0.46 21.52
CA PRO A 33 -1.00 -1.15 21.00
C PRO A 33 -0.97 -0.94 19.48
N PHE A 34 0.17 -0.54 18.95
CA PHE A 34 0.41 -0.60 17.52
C PHE A 34 0.27 -2.04 17.02
N ALA A 35 0.65 -2.32 15.75
CA ALA A 35 0.50 -3.65 15.20
C ALA A 35 0.86 -4.73 16.24
N PRO A 36 -0.06 -5.63 16.59
CA PRO A 36 0.26 -6.69 17.53
C PRO A 36 1.42 -7.51 16.96
N SER A 37 2.42 -7.77 17.80
CA SER A 37 3.60 -8.54 17.45
C SER A 37 3.59 -9.88 18.18
N GLU A 38 3.95 -10.95 17.48
CA GLU A 38 4.23 -12.23 18.09
C GLU A 38 5.62 -12.25 18.77
N GLY A 39 6.37 -11.16 18.68
CA GLY A 39 7.74 -11.04 19.13
C GLY A 39 8.77 -11.33 18.02
N ILE A 40 10.03 -11.28 18.38
CA ILE A 40 11.16 -11.65 17.52
C ILE A 40 11.46 -13.15 17.63
N VAL A 41 11.27 -13.70 18.83
CA VAL A 41 11.40 -15.15 19.08
C VAL A 41 10.05 -15.81 18.81
N ASN A 42 9.99 -16.57 17.72
CA ASN A 42 8.77 -17.31 17.39
C ASN A 42 8.45 -18.34 18.47
N ARG A 43 7.16 -18.61 18.71
CA ARG A 43 6.72 -19.59 19.71
C ARG A 43 7.33 -20.99 19.52
N MET A 44 7.70 -21.36 18.26
CA MET A 44 8.35 -22.65 17.97
C MET A 44 9.82 -22.68 18.41
N GLU A 45 10.41 -21.53 18.69
CA GLU A 45 11.80 -21.37 19.14
C GLU A 45 11.95 -21.24 20.68
N LYS A 46 10.82 -20.99 21.39
CA LYS A 46 10.83 -20.56 22.81
C LYS A 46 11.39 -21.59 23.81
N GLU A 47 11.59 -22.84 23.39
CA GLU A 47 12.33 -23.81 24.20
C GLU A 47 13.83 -23.50 24.26
N TYR A 48 14.39 -22.85 23.26
CA TYR A 48 15.81 -22.58 23.08
C TYR A 48 16.17 -21.10 23.14
N ARG A 49 15.27 -20.28 22.73
CA ARG A 49 15.42 -18.82 22.62
C ARG A 49 14.38 -18.11 23.47
N SER A 50 14.74 -16.98 24.02
CA SER A 50 13.83 -16.20 24.84
C SER A 50 13.90 -14.72 24.49
N GLU A 51 12.85 -13.98 24.84
CA GLU A 51 12.79 -12.55 24.67
C GLU A 51 12.04 -11.86 25.81
N VAL A 52 12.41 -10.62 26.06
CA VAL A 52 11.65 -9.68 26.91
C VAL A 52 11.35 -8.45 26.08
N CYS A 53 10.07 -8.16 25.88
CA CYS A 53 9.63 -6.94 25.19
C CYS A 53 9.83 -5.74 26.13
N LEU A 54 10.55 -4.74 25.64
CA LEU A 54 10.82 -3.50 26.38
C LEU A 54 9.88 -2.34 26.01
N ASN A 55 8.88 -2.58 25.22
CA ASN A 55 7.85 -1.60 24.88
C ASN A 55 7.15 -1.05 26.13
N GLY A 56 6.34 -0.02 25.96
CA GLY A 56 5.64 0.66 27.03
C GLY A 56 6.32 1.95 27.45
N PHE A 57 6.14 2.35 28.70
CA PHE A 57 6.65 3.64 29.17
C PHE A 57 8.15 3.61 29.48
N TRP A 58 8.83 4.64 28.96
CA TRP A 58 10.23 4.97 29.22
C TRP A 58 10.33 6.38 29.78
N ASP A 59 11.29 6.64 30.67
CA ASP A 59 11.59 8.00 31.08
C ASP A 59 12.17 8.76 29.87
N PHE A 60 11.89 10.06 29.76
CA PHE A 60 12.29 10.89 28.65
C PHE A 60 12.98 12.17 29.13
N GLN A 61 14.11 12.51 28.54
CA GLN A 61 14.84 13.74 28.81
C GLN A 61 15.16 14.47 27.50
N PRO A 62 14.44 15.57 27.17
CA PRO A 62 14.84 16.42 26.07
C PRO A 62 16.18 17.11 26.37
N VAL A 63 17.04 17.22 25.35
CA VAL A 63 18.35 17.87 25.45
C VAL A 63 18.35 19.12 24.59
N SER A 64 18.68 20.26 25.19
CA SER A 64 18.78 21.53 24.50
C SER A 64 19.98 21.55 23.55
N LEU A 65 19.85 22.19 22.41
CA LEU A 65 20.94 22.42 21.50
C LEU A 65 21.92 23.45 22.10
N PRO A 66 23.24 23.23 21.97
CA PRO A 66 24.22 24.25 22.36
C PRO A 66 24.00 25.56 21.60
N SER A 67 24.22 26.70 22.24
CA SER A 67 24.09 28.00 21.60
C SER A 67 25.06 28.21 20.40
N THR A 68 26.11 27.41 20.35
CA THR A 68 27.08 27.37 19.25
C THR A 68 26.64 26.54 18.04
N TYR A 69 25.54 25.77 18.16
CA TYR A 69 25.06 24.94 17.06
C TYR A 69 24.48 25.78 15.94
N VAL A 70 24.91 25.51 14.72
CA VAL A 70 24.38 26.12 13.50
C VAL A 70 23.79 25.06 12.59
N GLN A 71 22.51 25.15 12.34
CA GLN A 71 21.79 24.23 11.45
C GLN A 71 22.39 24.25 10.04
N GLY A 72 22.49 23.07 9.43
CA GLY A 72 22.89 22.93 8.03
C GLY A 72 24.39 23.07 7.78
N LYS A 73 25.23 22.84 8.79
CA LYS A 73 26.69 22.81 8.67
C LYS A 73 27.28 21.39 8.67
N GLY A 74 26.43 20.36 8.69
CA GLY A 74 26.90 18.98 8.70
C GLY A 74 27.48 18.48 10.02
N VAL A 75 27.55 19.34 11.03
CA VAL A 75 28.16 19.03 12.34
C VAL A 75 27.10 19.02 13.41
N ALA A 76 26.72 17.83 13.82
CA ALA A 76 25.79 17.64 14.92
C ALA A 76 26.49 17.78 16.29
N PRO A 77 25.82 18.37 17.30
CA PRO A 77 26.35 18.39 18.65
C PRO A 77 26.50 16.98 19.20
N GLU A 78 27.46 16.78 20.10
CA GLU A 78 27.56 15.55 20.87
C GLU A 78 26.50 15.49 21.97
N LEU A 79 26.13 14.28 22.35
CA LEU A 79 25.13 14.03 23.38
C LEU A 79 25.83 13.65 24.69
N SER A 80 25.88 14.60 25.66
CA SER A 80 26.37 14.30 27.01
C SER A 80 25.42 13.37 27.75
N LEU A 81 25.95 12.53 28.66
CA LEU A 81 25.12 11.64 29.48
C LEU A 81 24.04 12.42 30.27
N PRO A 82 22.87 11.82 30.49
CA PRO A 82 21.73 12.51 31.08
C PRO A 82 21.95 12.83 32.57
N GLU A 83 21.42 13.99 32.98
CA GLU A 83 21.42 14.42 34.35
C GLU A 83 20.16 13.96 35.09
N GLU A 84 20.29 13.41 36.29
CA GLU A 84 19.16 12.85 37.07
C GLU A 84 18.02 13.87 37.33
N LYS A 85 18.34 15.13 37.42
CA LYS A 85 17.38 16.21 37.73
C LYS A 85 16.60 16.72 36.50
N GLN A 86 16.95 16.27 35.28
CA GLN A 86 16.39 16.81 34.03
C GLN A 86 15.41 15.84 33.37
N TRP A 87 15.07 14.71 33.96
CA TRP A 87 14.06 13.82 33.45
C TRP A 87 12.67 14.48 33.48
N SER A 88 11.94 14.38 32.37
CA SER A 88 10.58 14.89 32.25
C SER A 88 9.64 14.10 33.15
N ASP A 89 8.67 14.80 33.76
CA ASP A 89 7.56 14.14 34.48
C ASP A 89 6.66 13.31 33.53
N ILE A 90 6.72 13.61 32.22
CA ILE A 90 5.97 12.91 31.18
C ILE A 90 6.87 11.86 30.56
N ARG A 91 6.41 10.62 30.61
CA ARG A 91 7.10 9.46 30.04
C ARG A 91 6.68 9.26 28.61
N ILE A 92 7.65 8.88 27.76
CA ILE A 92 7.36 8.47 26.37
C ILE A 92 6.87 7.02 26.34
N LYS A 93 5.89 6.73 25.51
CA LYS A 93 5.39 5.36 25.29
C LYS A 93 6.03 4.78 24.02
N ILE A 94 6.92 3.82 24.17
CA ILE A 94 7.58 3.11 23.07
C ILE A 94 6.67 1.94 22.62
N PRO A 95 6.53 1.69 21.31
CA PRO A 95 7.08 2.43 20.17
C PRO A 95 6.32 3.74 19.92
N SER A 96 7.05 4.84 19.77
CA SER A 96 6.53 6.14 19.33
C SER A 96 7.70 7.11 19.15
N PRO A 97 7.80 7.88 18.09
CA PRO A 97 8.68 9.04 18.04
C PRO A 97 8.21 10.09 19.04
N TRP A 98 9.12 10.91 19.57
CA TRP A 98 8.71 11.97 20.52
C TRP A 98 8.07 13.18 19.82
N ASN A 99 8.40 13.42 18.57
CA ASN A 99 7.79 14.44 17.73
C ASN A 99 6.72 13.81 16.82
N ILE A 100 5.75 13.16 17.45
CA ILE A 100 4.72 12.35 16.80
C ILE A 100 3.91 13.12 15.75
N ASN A 101 3.77 14.42 15.96
CA ASN A 101 3.02 15.31 15.09
C ASN A 101 3.91 16.03 14.06
N ALA A 102 5.19 15.71 13.97
CA ALA A 102 6.14 16.45 13.14
C ALA A 102 5.72 16.57 11.67
N PHE A 103 5.14 15.52 11.11
CA PHE A 103 4.53 15.57 9.79
C PHE A 103 3.08 16.06 9.84
N ALA A 104 2.30 15.52 10.75
CA ALA A 104 0.90 15.85 10.97
C ALA A 104 0.67 17.26 11.55
N ASN A 105 1.73 17.94 11.95
CA ASN A 105 1.67 19.28 12.52
C ASN A 105 0.97 20.31 11.62
N ARG A 106 0.93 20.04 10.34
CA ARG A 106 0.21 20.89 9.37
C ARG A 106 -1.29 20.63 9.36
N ASN A 107 -1.74 19.59 10.10
CA ASN A 107 -3.13 19.20 10.18
C ASN A 107 -3.52 18.69 11.59
N LEU A 108 -3.03 19.36 12.63
CA LEU A 108 -3.21 18.97 14.04
C LEU A 108 -4.68 18.81 14.49
N GLU A 109 -5.60 19.40 13.79
CA GLU A 109 -7.03 19.36 14.11
C GLU A 109 -7.80 18.29 13.34
N GLY A 110 -7.13 17.50 12.53
CA GLY A 110 -7.74 16.37 11.83
C GLY A 110 -8.31 15.35 12.82
N PRO A 111 -9.45 14.72 12.54
CA PRO A 111 -10.06 13.74 13.43
C PRO A 111 -9.13 12.56 13.73
N ASP A 112 -8.23 12.23 12.83
CA ASP A 112 -7.31 11.12 12.96
C ASP A 112 -6.21 11.37 14.01
N HIS A 113 -5.87 12.63 14.25
CA HIS A 113 -4.82 12.99 15.22
C HIS A 113 -5.32 13.15 16.65
N ARG A 114 -6.61 13.27 16.85
CA ARG A 114 -7.19 13.42 18.20
C ARG A 114 -7.02 12.21 19.10
N ASN A 115 -6.81 11.06 18.49
CA ASN A 115 -6.72 9.77 19.19
C ASN A 115 -5.28 9.32 19.45
N TYR A 116 -4.28 10.11 19.04
CA TYR A 116 -2.88 9.79 19.27
C TYR A 116 -2.33 10.42 20.54
N PRO A 117 -1.21 9.88 21.09
CA PRO A 117 -0.62 10.49 22.26
C PRO A 117 -0.23 11.93 21.97
N SER A 118 -0.76 12.82 22.79
CA SER A 118 -0.40 14.22 22.75
C SER A 118 0.75 14.43 23.70
N TYR A 119 1.96 14.42 23.18
CA TYR A 119 3.12 14.83 23.96
C TYR A 119 3.17 16.36 24.09
N PRO A 120 3.96 16.93 25.04
CA PRO A 120 4.16 18.34 25.12
C PRO A 120 4.52 18.98 23.78
N LYS A 121 3.93 20.11 23.43
CA LYS A 121 4.16 20.77 22.14
C LYS A 121 5.64 21.11 21.91
N GLU A 122 6.35 21.43 22.97
CA GLU A 122 7.79 21.68 22.95
C GLU A 122 8.62 20.48 22.46
N TRP A 123 8.10 19.24 22.60
CA TRP A 123 8.80 18.04 22.12
C TRP A 123 8.90 18.00 20.58
N GLU A 124 7.99 18.67 19.88
CA GLU A 124 8.06 18.79 18.41
C GLU A 124 9.35 19.47 17.93
N GLN A 125 9.93 20.34 18.76
CA GLN A 125 11.16 21.07 18.44
C GLN A 125 12.43 20.39 18.98
N VAL A 126 12.27 19.34 19.78
CA VAL A 126 13.41 18.60 20.35
C VAL A 126 14.15 17.87 19.24
N LYS A 127 15.46 18.07 19.17
CA LYS A 127 16.34 17.43 18.20
C LYS A 127 17.27 16.38 18.81
N MET A 128 17.43 16.40 20.12
CA MET A 128 18.22 15.43 20.88
C MET A 128 17.46 15.04 22.14
N ALA A 129 17.50 13.76 22.48
CA ALA A 129 16.85 13.28 23.71
C ALA A 129 17.49 12.00 24.22
N TRP A 130 17.31 11.77 25.52
CA TRP A 130 17.56 10.51 26.17
C TRP A 130 16.27 9.79 26.51
N MET A 131 16.29 8.48 26.36
CA MET A 131 15.24 7.56 26.81
C MET A 131 15.86 6.54 27.77
N ARG A 132 15.16 6.24 28.87
CA ARG A 132 15.67 5.35 29.93
C ARG A 132 14.65 4.31 30.35
N LYS A 133 15.12 3.07 30.53
CA LYS A 133 14.33 1.99 31.11
C LYS A 133 15.21 1.12 32.01
N LYS A 134 14.72 0.81 33.21
CA LYS A 134 15.30 -0.22 34.04
C LYS A 134 14.69 -1.56 33.69
N VAL A 135 15.50 -2.59 33.55
CA VAL A 135 15.08 -3.94 33.18
C VAL A 135 15.88 -4.98 33.98
N THR A 136 15.21 -6.00 34.47
CA THR A 136 15.86 -7.15 35.12
C THR A 136 16.13 -8.22 34.07
N ILE A 137 17.37 -8.67 33.99
CA ILE A 137 17.77 -9.80 33.16
C ILE A 137 17.24 -11.09 33.79
N PRO A 138 16.44 -11.90 33.07
CA PRO A 138 15.92 -13.15 33.63
C PRO A 138 17.02 -14.08 34.13
N THR A 139 16.81 -14.70 35.29
CA THR A 139 17.80 -15.59 35.93
C THR A 139 18.09 -16.84 35.11
N GLU A 140 17.08 -17.32 34.38
CA GLU A 140 17.14 -18.46 33.47
C GLU A 140 18.03 -18.22 32.21
N TRP A 141 18.45 -16.99 31.97
CA TRP A 141 19.34 -16.64 30.82
C TRP A 141 20.82 -16.85 31.15
N THR A 142 21.11 -17.43 32.28
CA THR A 142 22.49 -17.74 32.68
C THR A 142 23.20 -18.56 31.60
N GLY A 143 24.35 -18.04 31.14
CA GLY A 143 25.18 -18.72 30.14
C GLY A 143 24.70 -18.61 28.68
N GLN A 144 23.64 -17.89 28.43
CA GLN A 144 23.19 -17.58 27.07
C GLN A 144 23.89 -16.31 26.51
N GLN A 145 23.80 -16.10 25.19
CA GLN A 145 24.13 -14.82 24.58
C GLN A 145 22.96 -13.87 24.77
N ILE A 146 23.23 -12.65 25.20
CA ILE A 146 22.19 -11.64 25.46
C ILE A 146 22.39 -10.48 24.49
N LYS A 147 21.36 -10.21 23.66
CA LYS A 147 21.36 -9.11 22.71
C LYS A 147 20.26 -8.10 23.07
N LEU A 148 20.54 -6.82 22.93
CA LEU A 148 19.54 -5.76 22.91
C LEU A 148 19.20 -5.47 21.46
N TYR A 149 17.92 -5.59 21.09
CA TYR A 149 17.43 -5.51 19.72
C TYR A 149 16.44 -4.36 19.59
N PHE A 150 16.65 -3.55 18.56
CA PHE A 150 15.75 -2.47 18.14
C PHE A 150 15.24 -2.76 16.73
N GLU A 151 13.93 -2.72 16.55
CA GLU A 151 13.33 -2.87 15.21
C GLU A 151 13.57 -1.62 14.34
N ALA A 152 13.42 -0.41 14.91
CA ALA A 152 13.86 0.84 14.26
C ALA A 152 13.96 2.00 15.25
N VAL A 153 15.02 2.80 15.09
CA VAL A 153 15.21 4.07 15.81
C VAL A 153 15.56 5.16 14.80
N ALA A 154 14.75 6.20 14.75
CA ALA A 154 14.98 7.32 13.83
C ALA A 154 15.97 8.32 14.41
N GLY A 155 17.16 8.40 13.83
CA GLY A 155 18.24 9.28 14.22
C GLY A 155 19.56 8.56 14.52
N ALA A 156 20.62 9.34 14.73
CA ALA A 156 21.89 8.80 15.21
C ALA A 156 21.72 8.39 16.68
N THR A 157 21.87 7.11 16.91
CA THR A 157 21.52 6.44 18.17
C THR A 157 22.77 5.96 18.90
N GLU A 158 22.86 6.23 20.18
CA GLU A 158 23.87 5.69 21.09
C GLU A 158 23.18 4.92 22.22
N VAL A 159 23.68 3.72 22.52
CA VAL A 159 23.09 2.84 23.54
C VAL A 159 24.09 2.59 24.66
N TYR A 160 23.59 2.67 25.89
CA TYR A 160 24.39 2.48 27.08
C TYR A 160 23.69 1.48 28.05
N ILE A 161 24.49 0.68 28.72
CA ILE A 161 24.08 -0.15 29.87
C ILE A 161 24.80 0.38 31.08
N ASN A 162 24.03 0.75 32.13
CA ASN A 162 24.61 1.30 33.37
C ASN A 162 25.61 2.43 33.14
N LYS A 163 25.30 3.32 32.18
CA LYS A 163 26.13 4.47 31.70
C LYS A 163 27.40 4.09 30.93
N GLU A 164 27.66 2.82 30.64
CA GLU A 164 28.73 2.38 29.76
C GLU A 164 28.18 2.26 28.34
N LYS A 165 28.83 2.90 27.32
CA LYS A 165 28.42 2.80 25.93
C LYS A 165 28.67 1.37 25.41
N VAL A 166 27.61 0.77 24.86
CA VAL A 166 27.65 -0.62 24.33
C VAL A 166 27.48 -0.69 22.82
N GLY A 167 26.96 0.38 22.19
CA GLY A 167 26.80 0.40 20.74
C GLY A 167 26.21 1.69 20.20
N GLU A 168 26.12 1.74 18.88
CA GLU A 168 25.56 2.87 18.12
C GLU A 168 24.94 2.40 16.82
N ASN A 169 24.05 3.21 16.25
CA ASN A 169 23.43 3.00 14.93
C ASN A 169 23.02 4.31 14.31
N PHE A 170 23.15 4.42 12.97
CA PHE A 170 22.60 5.54 12.24
C PHE A 170 21.87 5.07 10.98
N ASP A 171 20.72 4.51 11.19
CA ASP A 171 19.73 4.17 10.16
C ASP A 171 18.35 4.42 10.75
N LEU A 172 17.39 4.89 9.93
CA LEU A 172 16.10 5.34 10.46
C LEU A 172 15.03 4.24 10.48
N PHE A 173 15.25 3.15 9.74
CA PHE A 173 14.18 2.20 9.38
C PHE A 173 14.51 0.74 9.68
N LEU A 174 15.78 0.42 9.79
CA LEU A 174 16.21 -0.98 9.79
C LEU A 174 16.64 -1.45 11.18
N PRO A 175 16.38 -2.73 11.50
CA PRO A 175 16.70 -3.28 12.78
C PRO A 175 18.21 -3.37 13.01
N PHE A 176 18.60 -3.23 14.27
CA PHE A 176 19.95 -3.50 14.72
C PHE A 176 19.95 -4.15 16.09
N SER A 177 20.99 -4.90 16.37
CA SER A 177 21.18 -5.53 17.68
C SER A 177 22.59 -5.29 18.20
N ILE A 178 22.70 -5.21 19.53
CA ILE A 178 23.94 -5.02 20.27
C ILE A 178 24.12 -6.21 21.20
N ASP A 179 25.24 -6.90 21.10
CA ASP A 179 25.61 -7.95 22.05
C ASP A 179 26.03 -7.30 23.38
N ILE A 180 25.31 -7.62 24.43
CA ILE A 180 25.55 -7.12 25.78
C ILE A 180 25.91 -8.23 26.75
N THR A 181 26.25 -9.43 26.26
CA THR A 181 26.49 -10.62 27.04
C THR A 181 27.51 -10.39 28.15
N ASP A 182 28.61 -9.68 27.85
CA ASP A 182 29.68 -9.39 28.79
C ASP A 182 29.44 -8.12 29.66
N LYS A 183 28.28 -7.48 29.49
CA LYS A 183 27.91 -6.25 30.20
C LYS A 183 26.80 -6.43 31.24
N VAL A 184 26.17 -7.59 31.26
CA VAL A 184 25.05 -7.87 32.16
C VAL A 184 25.15 -9.28 32.77
N ASN A 185 24.56 -9.46 33.97
CA ASN A 185 24.44 -10.74 34.59
C ASN A 185 22.98 -11.17 34.72
N ALA A 186 22.71 -12.45 34.58
CA ALA A 186 21.36 -12.99 34.82
C ALA A 186 20.93 -12.69 36.27
N GLY A 187 19.69 -12.21 36.44
CA GLY A 187 19.15 -11.74 37.71
C GLY A 187 19.47 -10.28 38.07
N GLU A 188 20.36 -9.63 37.35
CA GLU A 188 20.71 -8.22 37.56
C GLU A 188 19.64 -7.30 37.01
N THR A 189 19.38 -6.18 37.70
CA THR A 189 18.59 -5.06 37.15
C THR A 189 19.55 -4.01 36.62
N VAL A 190 19.48 -3.78 35.33
CA VAL A 190 20.32 -2.82 34.61
C VAL A 190 19.52 -1.64 34.12
N GLU A 191 20.19 -0.50 33.92
CA GLU A 191 19.68 0.68 33.30
C GLU A 191 20.05 0.67 31.80
N VAL A 192 19.04 0.66 30.94
CA VAL A 192 19.20 0.86 29.47
C VAL A 192 18.99 2.34 29.19
N LEU A 193 19.98 3.01 28.61
CA LEU A 193 19.90 4.39 28.14
C LEU A 193 20.03 4.40 26.62
N VAL A 194 19.15 5.12 25.95
CA VAL A 194 19.18 5.32 24.50
C VAL A 194 19.19 6.81 24.23
N GLY A 195 20.30 7.31 23.75
CA GLY A 195 20.45 8.70 23.30
C GLY A 195 20.24 8.78 21.81
N VAL A 196 19.42 9.72 21.37
CA VAL A 196 19.11 9.90 19.94
C VAL A 196 19.30 11.35 19.55
N ARG A 197 20.02 11.54 18.44
CA ARG A 197 20.18 12.81 17.73
C ARG A 197 19.43 12.72 16.40
N SER A 198 18.47 13.64 16.18
CA SER A 198 17.73 13.71 14.93
C SER A 198 18.67 13.83 13.72
N GLN A 199 18.37 13.11 12.65
CA GLN A 199 19.12 13.21 11.39
C GLN A 199 19.22 14.64 10.86
N SER A 200 18.25 15.49 11.16
CA SER A 200 18.27 16.90 10.73
C SER A 200 19.46 17.69 11.30
N LEU A 201 20.06 17.24 12.39
CA LEU A 201 21.26 17.87 12.97
C LEU A 201 22.51 17.66 12.12
N PHE A 202 22.53 16.62 11.30
CA PHE A 202 23.63 16.24 10.44
C PHE A 202 23.51 16.79 9.02
N GLU A 203 22.45 17.53 8.73
CA GLU A 203 22.27 18.12 7.41
C GLU A 203 23.36 19.11 7.07
N ASP A 204 23.83 19.07 5.83
CA ASP A 204 24.81 19.99 5.29
C ASP A 204 24.19 20.76 4.12
N ASN A 205 23.98 22.06 4.32
CA ASN A 205 23.39 22.96 3.33
C ASN A 205 24.44 23.60 2.41
N SER A 206 25.70 23.17 2.45
CA SER A 206 26.78 23.74 1.62
C SER A 206 26.58 23.52 0.13
N THR A 207 25.77 22.51 -0.20
CA THR A 207 25.35 22.17 -1.58
C THR A 207 23.87 21.81 -1.60
N ILE A 208 23.32 21.60 -2.80
CA ILE A 208 21.99 21.04 -3.00
C ILE A 208 22.03 19.56 -2.62
N GLY A 209 21.04 19.11 -1.85
CA GLY A 209 21.05 17.80 -1.21
C GLY A 209 21.76 17.86 0.13
N ARG A 210 21.02 17.65 1.20
CA ARG A 210 21.47 17.94 2.58
C ARG A 210 21.67 16.71 3.43
N ARG A 211 21.00 15.60 3.09
CA ARG A 211 20.87 14.42 3.94
C ARG A 211 22.04 13.47 3.73
N ILE A 212 22.71 13.13 4.80
CA ILE A 212 23.89 12.25 4.78
C ILE A 212 23.54 10.77 5.03
N VAL A 213 22.27 10.46 5.29
CA VAL A 213 21.75 9.08 5.42
C VAL A 213 20.46 8.92 4.61
N PRO A 214 20.12 7.71 4.19
CA PRO A 214 18.80 7.43 3.62
C PRO A 214 17.71 7.81 4.62
N ALA A 215 16.90 8.80 4.29
CA ALA A 215 15.90 9.36 5.19
C ALA A 215 14.46 9.15 4.69
N GLY A 216 14.31 8.60 3.50
CA GLY A 216 13.02 8.30 2.91
C GLY A 216 12.17 9.53 2.63
N SER A 217 10.94 9.26 2.25
CA SER A 217 9.92 10.28 2.06
C SER A 217 9.25 10.66 3.38
N MET A 218 8.62 11.79 3.40
CA MET A 218 7.67 12.29 4.40
C MET A 218 7.93 11.90 5.86
N TRP A 219 7.42 10.75 6.30
CA TRP A 219 7.47 10.32 7.70
C TRP A 219 8.88 10.21 8.26
N GLY A 220 9.74 9.42 7.62
CA GLY A 220 11.08 9.15 8.11
C GLY A 220 11.96 10.38 8.25
N TYR A 221 11.78 11.35 7.36
CA TYR A 221 12.53 12.61 7.41
C TYR A 221 12.21 13.46 8.65
N HIS A 222 10.97 13.35 9.14
CA HIS A 222 10.48 14.25 10.19
C HIS A 222 10.58 13.68 11.59
N ILE A 223 10.63 12.36 11.75
CA ILE A 223 10.57 11.71 13.06
C ILE A 223 11.94 11.57 13.74
N ALA A 224 11.91 11.44 15.07
CA ALA A 224 13.08 11.10 15.87
C ALA A 224 12.69 10.27 17.09
N GLY A 225 13.52 9.26 17.44
CA GLY A 225 13.32 8.38 18.56
C GLY A 225 13.00 6.94 18.20
N ILE A 226 12.68 6.15 19.20
CA ILE A 226 12.36 4.71 19.06
C ILE A 226 10.92 4.59 18.57
N TRP A 227 10.73 4.33 17.28
CA TRP A 227 9.41 4.31 16.68
C TRP A 227 8.87 2.93 16.32
N GLN A 228 9.68 1.88 16.49
CA GLN A 228 9.29 0.48 16.44
C GLN A 228 9.76 -0.28 17.69
N ASP A 229 9.50 -1.57 17.77
CA ASP A 229 9.65 -2.40 18.95
C ASP A 229 11.09 -2.53 19.46
N VAL A 230 11.23 -2.77 20.75
CA VAL A 230 12.51 -3.03 21.42
C VAL A 230 12.42 -4.32 22.23
N TYR A 231 13.45 -5.16 22.12
CA TYR A 231 13.53 -6.43 22.86
C TYR A 231 14.90 -6.65 23.48
N LEU A 232 14.93 -7.36 24.62
CA LEU A 232 16.07 -8.17 24.99
C LEU A 232 15.87 -9.57 24.44
N LEU A 233 16.92 -10.14 23.87
CA LEU A 233 16.93 -11.49 23.32
C LEU A 233 17.97 -12.33 24.03
N ALA A 234 17.62 -13.58 24.35
CA ALA A 234 18.56 -14.57 24.83
C ALA A 234 18.65 -15.74 23.84
N LEU A 235 19.84 -16.02 23.38
CA LEU A 235 20.14 -17.02 22.35
C LEU A 235 21.12 -18.07 22.90
N PRO A 236 21.03 -19.34 22.46
CA PRO A 236 22.07 -20.32 22.74
C PRO A 236 23.43 -19.83 22.22
N LYS A 237 24.53 -20.18 22.90
CA LYS A 237 25.88 -19.83 22.42
C LYS A 237 26.22 -20.40 21.05
N VAL A 238 25.62 -21.53 20.70
CA VAL A 238 25.66 -22.07 19.34
C VAL A 238 24.25 -22.05 18.79
N HIS A 239 24.02 -21.24 17.77
CA HIS A 239 22.67 -21.01 17.24
C HIS A 239 22.67 -20.74 15.73
N VAL A 240 21.51 -20.88 15.13
CA VAL A 240 21.26 -20.41 13.76
C VAL A 240 21.11 -18.90 13.80
N GLU A 241 22.04 -18.17 13.18
CA GLU A 241 21.97 -16.70 13.10
C GLU A 241 21.04 -16.25 11.98
N ASP A 242 21.12 -16.88 10.81
CA ASP A 242 20.35 -16.48 9.62
C ASP A 242 19.98 -17.69 8.77
N ILE A 243 18.83 -17.62 8.12
CA ILE A 243 18.36 -18.56 7.10
C ILE A 243 17.91 -17.79 5.89
N PHE A 244 18.48 -18.08 4.73
CA PHE A 244 17.94 -17.61 3.48
C PHE A 244 17.30 -18.76 2.70
N VAL A 245 15.99 -18.66 2.50
CA VAL A 245 15.20 -19.66 1.78
C VAL A 245 15.10 -19.27 0.31
N LYS A 246 15.61 -20.10 -0.58
CA LYS A 246 15.64 -19.88 -2.03
C LYS A 246 14.77 -20.91 -2.76
N PRO A 247 13.54 -20.58 -3.11
CA PRO A 247 12.71 -21.44 -3.93
C PRO A 247 13.21 -21.40 -5.38
N LEU A 248 13.80 -22.49 -5.86
CA LEU A 248 14.24 -22.66 -7.23
C LEU A 248 13.21 -23.56 -7.95
N VAL A 249 12.04 -23.00 -8.23
CA VAL A 249 10.87 -23.73 -8.74
C VAL A 249 11.18 -24.41 -10.07
N SER A 250 11.87 -23.70 -10.97
CA SER A 250 12.27 -24.24 -12.29
C SER A 250 13.20 -25.44 -12.20
N LYS A 251 13.88 -25.62 -11.06
CA LYS A 251 14.79 -26.75 -10.80
C LYS A 251 14.14 -27.83 -9.90
N GLY A 252 12.97 -27.57 -9.34
CA GLY A 252 12.38 -28.46 -8.34
C GLY A 252 13.22 -28.57 -7.05
N ILE A 253 13.88 -27.47 -6.64
CA ILE A 253 14.78 -27.47 -5.49
C ILE A 253 14.44 -26.29 -4.56
N LEU A 254 14.29 -26.59 -3.28
CA LEU A 254 14.33 -25.58 -2.22
C LEU A 254 15.76 -25.55 -1.67
N GLU A 255 16.49 -24.47 -1.94
CA GLU A 255 17.83 -24.25 -1.41
C GLU A 255 17.77 -23.41 -0.14
N LEU A 256 18.48 -23.84 0.89
CA LEU A 256 18.58 -23.16 2.18
C LEU A 256 20.02 -22.75 2.41
N GLU A 257 20.32 -21.46 2.50
CA GLU A 257 21.60 -20.99 3.03
C GLU A 257 21.41 -20.72 4.52
N VAL A 258 22.15 -21.42 5.35
CA VAL A 258 22.06 -21.36 6.82
C VAL A 258 23.37 -20.86 7.38
N THR A 259 23.33 -19.78 8.13
CA THR A 259 24.50 -19.29 8.89
C THR A 259 24.38 -19.76 10.33
N VAL A 260 25.35 -20.56 10.76
CA VAL A 260 25.46 -21.03 12.14
C VAL A 260 26.54 -20.25 12.85
N GLN A 261 26.20 -19.64 13.97
CA GLN A 261 27.10 -18.90 14.86
C GLN A 261 27.54 -19.77 16.04
N ASN A 262 28.83 -19.74 16.35
CA ASN A 262 29.41 -20.37 17.55
C ASN A 262 30.15 -19.33 18.37
N ASN A 263 29.57 -18.96 19.52
CA ASN A 263 30.15 -18.03 20.50
C ASN A 263 30.87 -18.75 21.68
N MET A 264 31.20 -20.03 21.49
CA MET A 264 32.02 -20.76 22.44
C MET A 264 33.50 -20.64 22.10
N ALA A 265 34.36 -20.73 23.13
CA ALA A 265 35.82 -20.73 22.98
C ALA A 265 36.37 -22.04 22.34
N LYS A 266 35.53 -22.96 21.94
CA LYS A 266 35.89 -24.22 21.30
C LYS A 266 35.01 -24.50 20.07
N LYS A 267 35.57 -25.25 19.14
CA LYS A 267 34.89 -25.73 17.95
C LYS A 267 33.60 -26.52 18.29
N ALA A 268 32.55 -26.34 17.52
CA ALA A 268 31.30 -27.08 17.63
C ALA A 268 31.12 -28.00 16.40
N ASP A 269 31.03 -29.32 16.65
CA ASP A 269 30.65 -30.30 15.60
C ASP A 269 29.17 -30.68 15.83
N LEU A 270 28.33 -30.42 14.84
CA LEU A 270 26.88 -30.54 14.96
C LEU A 270 26.22 -31.00 13.66
N GLN A 271 24.92 -31.23 13.72
CA GLN A 271 24.07 -31.51 12.55
C GLN A 271 23.04 -30.41 12.37
N VAL A 272 22.83 -30.00 11.13
CA VAL A 272 21.76 -29.11 10.70
C VAL A 272 20.70 -29.97 10.03
N GLN A 273 19.46 -29.91 10.48
CA GLN A 273 18.31 -30.61 9.91
C GLN A 273 17.03 -29.86 10.17
N GLY A 274 15.91 -30.24 9.55
CA GLY A 274 14.65 -29.57 9.83
C GLY A 274 13.42 -30.21 9.23
N ASP A 275 12.29 -29.64 9.53
CA ASP A 275 10.98 -30.00 9.00
C ASP A 275 10.34 -28.82 8.33
N ILE A 276 9.64 -29.05 7.22
CA ILE A 276 8.83 -28.09 6.52
C ILE A 276 7.37 -28.48 6.70
N ASN A 277 6.60 -27.57 7.24
CA ASN A 277 5.20 -27.75 7.56
C ASN A 277 4.33 -26.74 6.79
N GLU A 278 3.08 -27.06 6.56
CA GLU A 278 2.11 -26.07 6.13
C GLU A 278 1.99 -24.96 7.18
N TRP A 279 1.97 -23.73 6.73
CA TRP A 279 1.61 -22.56 7.55
C TRP A 279 0.14 -22.25 7.32
N VAL A 280 -0.71 -22.51 8.32
CA VAL A 280 -2.17 -22.39 8.18
C VAL A 280 -2.61 -21.03 8.71
N ASN A 281 -3.08 -20.17 7.82
CA ASN A 281 -3.62 -18.86 8.19
C ASN A 281 -4.92 -19.01 9.00
N LEU A 282 -5.01 -18.38 10.15
CA LEU A 282 -6.17 -18.32 11.01
C LEU A 282 -6.79 -16.92 11.07
N ALA A 283 -6.17 -15.93 10.45
CA ALA A 283 -6.73 -14.60 10.34
C ALA A 283 -8.05 -14.68 9.55
N GLY A 284 -9.12 -14.25 10.16
CA GLY A 284 -10.42 -14.17 9.50
C GLY A 284 -10.50 -12.96 8.59
N THR A 285 -11.68 -12.40 8.49
CA THR A 285 -11.97 -11.20 7.71
C THR A 285 -11.54 -9.89 8.39
N ASP A 286 -11.14 -9.95 9.66
CA ASP A 286 -10.63 -8.80 10.42
C ASP A 286 -9.41 -9.23 11.23
N VAL A 287 -8.24 -8.79 10.80
CA VAL A 287 -6.94 -9.10 11.46
C VAL A 287 -6.77 -8.45 12.82
N ASN A 288 -7.54 -7.40 13.14
CA ASN A 288 -7.48 -6.77 14.46
C ASN A 288 -8.20 -7.58 15.54
N SER A 289 -9.28 -8.25 15.17
CA SER A 289 -10.03 -9.12 16.09
C SER A 289 -9.48 -10.54 16.14
N ALA A 290 -8.55 -10.90 15.24
CA ALA A 290 -7.92 -12.21 15.26
C ALA A 290 -7.00 -12.34 16.47
N PRO A 291 -7.12 -13.41 17.27
CA PRO A 291 -6.18 -13.66 18.34
C PRO A 291 -4.80 -13.98 17.79
N LEU A 292 -3.76 -13.51 18.47
CA LEU A 292 -2.39 -13.91 18.14
C LEU A 292 -2.06 -15.28 18.77
N PRO A 293 -1.34 -16.13 18.06
CA PRO A 293 -0.88 -15.95 16.68
C PRO A 293 -2.00 -16.12 15.66
N VAL A 294 -1.91 -15.42 14.54
CA VAL A 294 -2.88 -15.49 13.43
C VAL A 294 -2.73 -16.75 12.57
N TRP A 295 -1.93 -17.70 13.01
CA TRP A 295 -1.62 -18.92 12.27
C TRP A 295 -1.39 -20.12 13.19
N LYS A 296 -1.43 -21.30 12.59
CA LYS A 296 -1.01 -22.54 13.28
C LYS A 296 -0.11 -23.37 12.36
N LEU A 297 0.73 -24.20 12.99
CA LEU A 297 1.50 -25.19 12.28
C LEU A 297 0.54 -26.29 11.74
N GLY A 298 0.61 -26.55 10.45
CA GLY A 298 -0.14 -27.62 9.80
C GLY A 298 0.68 -28.92 9.73
N LYS A 299 0.32 -29.80 8.80
CA LYS A 299 1.02 -31.08 8.63
C LYS A 299 2.45 -30.86 8.10
N LYS A 300 3.37 -31.75 8.48
CA LYS A 300 4.70 -31.86 7.87
C LYS A 300 4.54 -32.30 6.41
N VAL A 301 5.20 -31.60 5.51
CA VAL A 301 5.16 -31.86 4.05
C VAL A 301 6.50 -32.32 3.50
N LEU A 302 7.60 -31.81 4.04
CA LEU A 302 8.96 -32.19 3.63
C LEU A 302 9.90 -32.30 4.84
N GLU A 303 11.01 -33.00 4.64
CA GLU A 303 12.10 -33.11 5.60
C GLU A 303 13.41 -32.58 5.02
N VAL A 304 14.09 -31.75 5.79
CA VAL A 304 15.46 -31.29 5.52
C VAL A 304 16.41 -32.31 6.15
N LYS A 305 17.02 -33.16 5.33
CA LYS A 305 17.94 -34.22 5.77
C LYS A 305 19.12 -33.64 6.54
N ALA A 306 19.58 -34.40 7.53
CA ALA A 306 20.68 -33.99 8.40
C ALA A 306 22.01 -33.87 7.64
N VAL A 307 22.68 -32.73 7.79
CA VAL A 307 24.02 -32.45 7.28
C VAL A 307 24.96 -32.12 8.43
N LYS A 308 26.13 -32.74 8.47
CA LYS A 308 27.16 -32.45 9.47
C LYS A 308 27.85 -31.12 9.13
N VAL A 309 28.04 -30.29 10.15
CA VAL A 309 28.78 -29.03 10.06
C VAL A 309 29.74 -28.90 11.23
N SER A 310 30.87 -28.30 10.96
CA SER A 310 31.86 -27.93 11.98
C SER A 310 32.05 -26.43 11.99
N VAL A 311 31.76 -25.79 13.13
CA VAL A 311 31.84 -24.34 13.30
C VAL A 311 33.02 -24.01 14.23
N PRO A 312 34.04 -23.25 13.76
CA PRO A 312 35.19 -22.88 14.60
C PRO A 312 34.77 -22.09 15.84
N ALA A 313 35.66 -22.01 16.81
CA ALA A 313 35.46 -21.20 18.02
C ALA A 313 35.29 -19.71 17.65
N ASN A 314 34.35 -19.04 18.29
CA ASN A 314 34.04 -17.60 18.10
C ASN A 314 33.93 -17.20 16.60
N ALA A 315 33.27 -18.04 15.82
CA ALA A 315 33.12 -17.83 14.37
C ALA A 315 31.75 -18.29 13.88
N SER A 316 31.44 -17.93 12.63
CA SER A 316 30.27 -18.43 11.90
C SER A 316 30.67 -19.34 10.74
N THR A 317 29.76 -20.19 10.33
CA THR A 317 29.91 -21.04 9.15
C THR A 317 28.61 -21.05 8.37
N LYS A 318 28.73 -20.83 7.05
CA LYS A 318 27.58 -20.92 6.14
C LYS A 318 27.47 -22.35 5.59
N VAL A 319 26.28 -22.91 5.62
CA VAL A 319 25.93 -24.24 5.10
C VAL A 319 24.83 -24.08 4.07
N VAL A 320 24.98 -24.74 2.92
CA VAL A 320 23.95 -24.79 1.88
C VAL A 320 23.32 -26.18 1.87
N LEU A 321 21.99 -26.21 2.01
CA LEU A 321 21.19 -27.43 1.98
C LEU A 321 20.28 -27.37 0.76
N GLN A 322 20.12 -28.48 0.05
CA GLN A 322 19.22 -28.61 -1.09
C GLN A 322 18.18 -29.68 -0.80
N VAL A 323 16.92 -29.29 -0.86
CA VAL A 323 15.76 -30.14 -0.62
C VAL A 323 15.02 -30.30 -1.95
N PRO A 324 15.00 -31.50 -2.55
CA PRO A 324 14.19 -31.75 -3.75
C PRO A 324 12.70 -31.55 -3.45
N VAL A 325 12.00 -30.91 -4.36
CA VAL A 325 10.56 -30.65 -4.30
C VAL A 325 9.93 -31.16 -5.60
N SER A 326 8.96 -32.05 -5.49
CA SER A 326 8.13 -32.52 -6.60
C SER A 326 6.75 -31.86 -6.55
N ASP A 327 5.82 -32.46 -5.80
CA ASP A 327 4.43 -31.99 -5.67
C ASP A 327 4.04 -31.65 -4.21
N GLU A 328 5.02 -31.69 -3.28
CA GLU A 328 4.74 -31.52 -1.86
C GLU A 328 4.41 -30.07 -1.48
N LEU A 329 4.94 -29.10 -2.25
CA LEU A 329 4.72 -27.68 -2.05
C LEU A 329 3.86 -27.10 -3.16
N ARG A 330 2.73 -26.51 -2.77
CA ARG A 330 1.88 -25.71 -3.66
C ARG A 330 2.48 -24.33 -3.86
N PHE A 331 2.29 -23.76 -5.04
CA PHE A 331 2.76 -22.42 -5.32
C PHE A 331 2.13 -21.37 -4.41
N TRP A 332 2.95 -20.40 -4.02
CA TRP A 332 2.46 -19.12 -3.58
C TRP A 332 2.16 -18.26 -4.81
N THR A 333 0.95 -17.74 -4.88
CA THR A 333 0.52 -16.74 -5.87
C THR A 333 -0.42 -15.74 -5.19
N PRO A 334 -0.65 -14.55 -5.76
CA PRO A 334 -1.64 -13.61 -5.22
C PRO A 334 -3.04 -14.20 -5.04
N GLU A 335 -3.43 -15.15 -5.89
CA GLU A 335 -4.74 -15.81 -5.83
C GLU A 335 -4.77 -16.94 -4.79
N CYS A 336 -3.63 -17.58 -4.57
CA CYS A 336 -3.46 -18.71 -3.65
C CYS A 336 -2.18 -18.55 -2.83
N PRO A 337 -2.18 -17.73 -1.77
CA PRO A 337 -1.00 -17.41 -0.99
C PRO A 337 -0.60 -18.54 -0.02
N ASN A 338 -0.20 -19.70 -0.58
CA ASN A 338 0.24 -20.84 0.21
C ASN A 338 1.58 -20.55 0.88
N LEU A 339 1.64 -20.67 2.19
CA LEU A 339 2.83 -20.43 3.00
C LEU A 339 3.26 -21.68 3.76
N TYR A 340 4.54 -21.75 4.07
CA TYR A 340 5.17 -22.85 4.77
C TYR A 340 6.02 -22.35 5.92
N ALA A 341 6.14 -23.19 6.96
CA ALA A 341 7.00 -22.98 8.12
C ALA A 341 8.16 -23.98 8.05
N LEU A 342 9.38 -23.46 7.89
CA LEU A 342 10.61 -24.20 8.09
C LEU A 342 10.97 -24.15 9.58
N LEU A 343 11.15 -25.31 10.20
CA LEU A 343 11.69 -25.48 11.55
C LEU A 343 13.07 -26.13 11.45
N LEU A 344 14.11 -25.31 11.49
CA LEU A 344 15.49 -25.78 11.36
C LEU A 344 16.10 -26.00 12.76
N SER A 345 16.69 -27.16 13.01
CA SER A 345 17.31 -27.50 14.28
C SER A 345 18.80 -27.76 14.15
N LEU A 346 19.54 -27.29 15.14
CA LEU A 346 20.94 -27.67 15.38
C LEU A 346 21.00 -28.78 16.42
N LYS A 347 21.69 -29.86 16.12
CA LYS A 347 21.79 -31.02 17.01
C LYS A 347 23.23 -31.44 17.28
N VAL A 348 23.48 -31.86 18.52
CA VAL A 348 24.64 -32.61 18.88
C VAL A 348 24.15 -33.97 19.38
N LYS A 349 24.53 -35.04 18.65
CA LYS A 349 23.98 -36.41 18.87
C LYS A 349 22.44 -36.37 18.72
N LYS A 350 21.69 -36.63 19.80
CA LYS A 350 20.22 -36.65 19.84
C LYS A 350 19.61 -35.39 20.48
N GLN A 351 20.43 -34.49 20.99
CA GLN A 351 19.97 -33.28 21.68
C GLN A 351 19.92 -32.09 20.75
N ASN A 352 18.79 -31.38 20.70
CA ASN A 352 18.70 -30.08 20.07
C ASN A 352 19.45 -29.06 20.91
N LEU A 353 20.23 -28.20 20.26
CA LEU A 353 20.89 -27.04 20.84
C LEU A 353 20.10 -25.78 20.54
N ASP A 354 19.45 -25.74 19.38
CA ASP A 354 18.71 -24.57 18.90
C ASP A 354 17.65 -25.00 17.89
N VAL A 355 16.59 -24.23 17.81
CA VAL A 355 15.58 -24.31 16.75
C VAL A 355 15.32 -22.91 16.22
N LYS A 356 15.35 -22.76 14.90
CA LYS A 356 15.03 -21.51 14.20
C LYS A 356 13.84 -21.73 13.27
N TYR A 357 12.85 -20.84 13.39
CA TYR A 357 11.69 -20.78 12.51
C TYR A 357 11.92 -19.80 11.37
N GLU A 358 11.48 -20.16 10.16
CA GLU A 358 11.43 -19.25 9.02
C GLU A 358 10.17 -19.51 8.20
N ARG A 359 9.46 -18.45 7.80
CA ARG A 359 8.28 -18.53 6.92
C ARG A 359 8.66 -18.25 5.48
N PHE A 360 8.11 -19.02 4.55
CA PHE A 360 8.35 -18.81 3.14
C PHE A 360 7.17 -19.26 2.27
N GLY A 361 7.18 -18.81 1.00
CA GLY A 361 6.29 -19.31 -0.05
C GLY A 361 7.06 -20.01 -1.15
N TRP A 362 6.52 -21.09 -1.71
CA TRP A 362 7.09 -21.80 -2.86
C TRP A 362 6.74 -21.02 -4.13
N ARG A 363 7.66 -20.17 -4.62
CA ARG A 363 7.47 -19.35 -5.81
C ARG A 363 8.80 -18.91 -6.40
N GLU A 364 8.83 -18.64 -7.72
CA GLU A 364 10.00 -18.12 -8.43
C GLU A 364 9.59 -16.99 -9.37
N TRP A 365 10.34 -15.89 -9.31
CA TRP A 365 10.22 -14.78 -10.25
C TRP A 365 11.33 -14.87 -11.29
N THR A 366 10.98 -14.69 -12.57
CA THR A 366 11.94 -14.71 -13.68
C THR A 366 11.61 -13.59 -14.68
N LEU A 367 12.62 -13.14 -15.42
CA LEU A 367 12.43 -12.24 -16.57
C LEU A 367 12.71 -13.07 -17.84
N ASN A 368 11.74 -13.07 -18.76
CA ASN A 368 11.86 -13.77 -20.04
C ASN A 368 11.71 -12.75 -21.18
N GLY A 369 12.83 -12.25 -21.71
CA GLY A 369 12.84 -11.15 -22.64
C GLY A 369 12.26 -9.88 -22.00
N THR A 370 11.17 -9.37 -22.55
CA THR A 370 10.45 -8.18 -22.05
C THR A 370 9.35 -8.51 -21.04
N VAL A 371 9.18 -9.78 -20.68
CA VAL A 371 8.05 -10.23 -19.84
C VAL A 371 8.53 -10.70 -18.48
N GLN A 372 7.86 -10.25 -17.43
CA GLN A 372 8.02 -10.78 -16.09
C GLN A 372 7.15 -12.02 -15.90
N CYS A 373 7.69 -13.05 -15.26
CA CYS A 373 6.99 -14.30 -15.01
C CYS A 373 6.99 -14.65 -13.51
N LEU A 374 5.86 -15.18 -13.05
CA LEU A 374 5.71 -15.84 -11.76
C LEU A 374 5.51 -17.35 -11.99
N ASN A 375 6.37 -18.18 -11.40
CA ASN A 375 6.32 -19.64 -11.53
C ASN A 375 6.32 -20.09 -13.01
N GLY A 376 7.13 -19.43 -13.83
CA GLY A 376 7.28 -19.72 -15.27
C GLY A 376 6.14 -19.20 -16.16
N LYS A 377 5.15 -18.48 -15.63
CA LYS A 377 4.03 -17.91 -16.41
C LYS A 377 4.12 -16.39 -16.43
N PRO A 378 3.83 -15.73 -17.57
CA PRO A 378 3.72 -14.28 -17.64
C PRO A 378 2.77 -13.75 -16.54
N TYR A 379 3.20 -12.73 -15.83
CA TYR A 379 2.42 -12.18 -14.73
C TYR A 379 2.51 -10.65 -14.68
N GLN A 380 1.36 -9.99 -14.78
CA GLN A 380 1.26 -8.54 -14.77
C GLN A 380 0.89 -8.03 -13.37
N LEU A 381 1.66 -7.07 -12.91
CA LEU A 381 1.48 -6.43 -11.61
C LEU A 381 0.78 -5.09 -11.76
N ARG A 382 -0.20 -4.82 -10.92
CA ARG A 382 -1.00 -3.61 -10.95
C ARG A 382 -1.51 -3.26 -9.56
N GLY A 383 -1.44 -1.99 -9.20
CA GLY A 383 -1.83 -1.61 -7.85
C GLY A 383 -1.54 -0.16 -7.49
N ASP A 384 -0.99 0.04 -6.31
CA ASP A 384 -0.81 1.35 -5.70
C ASP A 384 0.63 1.56 -5.20
N SER A 385 1.07 2.81 -5.30
CA SER A 385 2.32 3.28 -4.71
C SER A 385 1.98 4.31 -3.66
N TRP A 386 2.33 4.09 -2.38
CA TRP A 386 1.88 4.94 -1.32
C TRP A 386 2.97 5.28 -0.29
N HIS A 387 2.86 6.49 0.28
CA HIS A 387 3.70 6.92 1.39
C HIS A 387 3.27 6.32 2.73
N PHE A 388 4.25 6.01 3.57
CA PHE A 388 4.01 5.83 4.99
C PHE A 388 3.99 7.20 5.68
N MET A 389 2.83 7.56 6.22
CA MET A 389 2.58 8.91 6.72
C MET A 389 2.50 8.99 8.25
N GLY A 390 2.67 7.87 8.93
CA GLY A 390 2.79 7.87 10.37
C GLY A 390 1.87 6.94 11.14
N ILE A 391 1.57 7.35 12.36
CA ILE A 391 0.91 6.54 13.38
C ILE A 391 -0.39 5.88 12.92
N PRO A 392 -1.28 6.51 12.15
CA PRO A 392 -2.49 5.84 11.67
C PRO A 392 -2.22 4.53 10.92
N GLN A 393 -1.06 4.44 10.26
CA GLN A 393 -0.66 3.29 9.47
C GLN A 393 0.09 2.22 10.29
N MET A 394 0.34 2.45 11.58
CA MET A 394 1.05 1.52 12.46
C MET A 394 0.16 0.39 13.01
N THR A 395 -0.81 -0.08 12.23
CA THR A 395 -1.68 -1.20 12.63
C THR A 395 -1.77 -2.26 11.53
N ARG A 396 -1.89 -3.52 11.92
CA ARG A 396 -2.14 -4.62 10.96
C ARG A 396 -3.47 -4.41 10.22
N ARG A 397 -4.47 -3.84 10.87
CA ARG A 397 -5.76 -3.54 10.26
C ARG A 397 -5.62 -2.53 9.12
N TYR A 398 -4.76 -1.53 9.28
CA TYR A 398 -4.52 -0.56 8.21
C TYR A 398 -3.85 -1.22 6.99
N ALA A 399 -2.82 -2.03 7.20
CA ALA A 399 -2.20 -2.83 6.15
C ALA A 399 -3.23 -3.74 5.46
N TRP A 400 -4.05 -4.42 6.26
CA TRP A 400 -5.11 -5.30 5.77
C TRP A 400 -6.18 -4.54 4.97
N ALA A 401 -6.58 -3.35 5.43
CA ALA A 401 -7.53 -2.48 4.72
C ALA A 401 -6.96 -2.04 3.37
N TRP A 402 -5.70 -1.62 3.33
CA TRP A 402 -5.04 -1.24 2.09
C TRP A 402 -5.01 -2.41 1.10
N PHE A 403 -4.56 -3.58 1.54
CA PHE A 403 -4.48 -4.76 0.67
C PHE A 403 -5.85 -5.30 0.27
N THR A 404 -6.87 -5.17 1.13
CA THR A 404 -8.26 -5.47 0.77
C THR A 404 -8.75 -4.54 -0.32
N ALA A 405 -8.45 -3.24 -0.22
CA ALA A 405 -8.79 -2.28 -1.27
C ALA A 405 -8.06 -2.57 -2.58
N ILE A 406 -6.76 -2.94 -2.53
CA ILE A 406 -6.00 -3.37 -3.71
C ILE A 406 -6.70 -4.55 -4.41
N LYS A 407 -7.04 -5.60 -3.66
CA LYS A 407 -7.76 -6.76 -4.23
C LYS A 407 -9.14 -6.39 -4.76
N GLY A 408 -9.87 -5.54 -4.05
CA GLY A 408 -11.20 -5.07 -4.45
C GLY A 408 -11.20 -4.25 -5.75
N MET A 409 -10.09 -3.62 -6.10
CA MET A 409 -9.93 -2.95 -7.38
C MET A 409 -9.25 -3.82 -8.46
N ASN A 410 -9.25 -5.13 -8.31
CA ASN A 410 -8.59 -6.08 -9.20
C ASN A 410 -7.06 -5.88 -9.30
N GLY A 411 -6.46 -5.30 -8.26
CA GLY A 411 -5.02 -5.16 -8.12
C GLY A 411 -4.39 -6.35 -7.41
N ASN A 412 -3.07 -6.47 -7.51
CA ASN A 412 -2.28 -7.55 -6.93
C ASN A 412 -0.91 -7.11 -6.43
N ALA A 413 -0.60 -5.81 -6.52
CA ALA A 413 0.71 -5.29 -6.19
C ALA A 413 0.66 -3.95 -5.44
N VAL A 414 1.70 -3.69 -4.66
CA VAL A 414 1.94 -2.40 -4.01
C VAL A 414 3.42 -2.03 -4.09
N ARG A 415 3.69 -0.74 -3.99
CA ARG A 415 5.02 -0.17 -3.81
C ARG A 415 5.01 0.71 -2.56
N PRO A 416 5.70 0.32 -1.48
CA PRO A 416 6.00 1.21 -0.36
C PRO A 416 6.91 2.36 -0.83
N HIS A 417 6.34 3.54 -1.07
CA HIS A 417 7.04 4.64 -1.74
C HIS A 417 8.19 5.19 -0.90
N ALA A 418 9.37 5.11 -1.44
CA ALA A 418 10.63 5.74 -0.97
C ALA A 418 10.88 5.63 0.55
N GLN A 419 10.42 4.56 1.16
CA GLN A 419 10.59 4.31 2.58
C GLN A 419 10.45 2.83 2.93
N VAL A 420 11.30 2.36 3.83
CA VAL A 420 11.18 1.00 4.36
C VAL A 420 9.99 0.93 5.33
N TYR A 421 9.00 0.12 5.00
CA TYR A 421 7.82 -0.06 5.85
C TYR A 421 8.08 -1.00 7.03
N PRO A 422 7.31 -0.89 8.12
CA PRO A 422 7.32 -1.87 9.20
C PRO A 422 7.12 -3.30 8.67
N ARG A 423 7.84 -4.26 9.24
CA ARG A 423 7.87 -5.67 8.77
C ARG A 423 6.49 -6.29 8.64
N PHE A 424 5.56 -5.99 9.56
CA PHE A 424 4.21 -6.57 9.53
C PHE A 424 3.42 -6.26 8.23
N TYR A 425 3.76 -5.22 7.48
CA TYR A 425 3.18 -4.99 6.16
C TYR A 425 3.52 -6.12 5.20
N LEU A 426 4.77 -6.57 5.21
CA LEU A 426 5.19 -7.71 4.38
C LEU A 426 4.57 -9.02 4.88
N ASP A 427 4.44 -9.17 6.21
CA ASP A 427 3.74 -10.33 6.79
C ASP A 427 2.30 -10.42 6.27
N VAL A 428 1.55 -9.31 6.32
CA VAL A 428 0.17 -9.26 5.84
C VAL A 428 0.10 -9.42 4.32
N ALA A 429 1.07 -8.88 3.58
CA ALA A 429 1.17 -9.07 2.13
C ALA A 429 1.40 -10.54 1.75
N ASP A 430 2.28 -11.24 2.46
CA ASP A 430 2.49 -12.68 2.27
C ASP A 430 1.20 -13.47 2.50
N GLU A 431 0.47 -13.14 3.58
CA GLU A 431 -0.76 -13.81 4.03
C GLU A 431 -1.93 -13.56 3.09
N MET A 432 -2.02 -12.38 2.51
CA MET A 432 -3.11 -11.97 1.63
C MET A 432 -2.83 -12.19 0.14
N GLY A 433 -1.58 -12.49 -0.24
CA GLY A 433 -1.20 -12.59 -1.65
C GLY A 433 -1.16 -11.22 -2.34
N ILE A 434 -0.36 -10.31 -1.80
CA ILE A 434 -0.04 -9.02 -2.44
C ILE A 434 1.44 -9.03 -2.82
N CYS A 435 1.75 -8.74 -4.08
CA CYS A 435 3.12 -8.57 -4.52
C CYS A 435 3.66 -7.21 -4.10
N VAL A 436 4.89 -7.17 -3.60
CA VAL A 436 5.50 -5.94 -3.10
C VAL A 436 6.77 -5.63 -3.90
N LEU A 437 6.80 -4.47 -4.57
CA LEU A 437 8.06 -3.88 -4.98
C LEU A 437 8.65 -3.15 -3.78
N ASN A 438 9.56 -3.83 -3.08
CA ASN A 438 10.08 -3.29 -1.84
C ASN A 438 11.12 -2.19 -2.13
N GLU A 439 10.92 -0.99 -1.57
CA GLU A 439 11.73 0.17 -1.90
C GLU A 439 12.52 0.69 -0.71
N THR A 440 13.75 1.13 -1.00
CA THR A 440 14.65 1.71 0.00
C THR A 440 14.25 3.15 0.36
N ALA A 441 14.92 3.68 1.38
CA ALA A 441 14.79 5.08 1.76
C ALA A 441 15.71 6.04 0.95
N ASN A 442 16.26 5.59 -0.17
CA ASN A 442 17.08 6.42 -1.08
C ASN A 442 16.20 7.26 -2.00
N TRP A 443 15.79 8.43 -1.52
CA TRP A 443 14.88 9.31 -2.24
C TRP A 443 15.51 10.71 -2.44
N ALA A 444 15.38 11.25 -3.65
CA ALA A 444 16.10 12.44 -4.05
C ALA A 444 15.38 13.77 -3.81
N SER A 445 14.04 13.80 -3.65
CA SER A 445 13.33 15.07 -3.42
C SER A 445 13.31 15.50 -1.94
N ASP A 446 12.62 16.58 -1.59
CA ASP A 446 12.50 17.16 -0.23
C ASP A 446 13.81 17.44 0.48
N GLY A 447 14.72 18.11 -0.20
CA GLY A 447 16.02 18.45 0.33
C GLY A 447 17.09 17.38 0.09
N GLY A 448 16.69 16.26 -0.47
CA GLY A 448 17.45 15.22 -1.13
C GLY A 448 18.70 14.68 -0.43
N PRO A 449 19.23 13.56 -0.93
CA PRO A 449 20.49 13.00 -0.47
C PRO A 449 21.66 13.92 -0.86
N LYS A 450 22.67 13.97 -0.03
CA LYS A 450 23.92 14.68 -0.30
C LYS A 450 24.82 13.84 -1.19
N LEU A 451 24.55 13.91 -2.51
CA LEU A 451 25.17 13.06 -3.53
C LEU A 451 26.66 13.35 -3.78
N ASP A 452 27.21 14.39 -3.19
CA ASP A 452 28.64 14.70 -3.16
C ASP A 452 29.35 14.25 -1.86
N SER A 453 28.65 13.48 -1.00
CA SER A 453 29.16 13.00 0.28
C SER A 453 29.48 11.50 0.26
N GLU A 454 30.72 11.15 0.58
CA GLU A 454 31.11 9.72 0.76
C GLU A 454 30.34 9.06 1.91
N LEU A 455 29.96 9.81 2.94
CA LEU A 455 29.16 9.31 4.05
C LEU A 455 27.77 8.85 3.57
N PHE A 456 27.14 9.62 2.69
CA PHE A 456 25.85 9.22 2.11
C PHE A 456 25.98 7.93 1.30
N TRP A 457 27.01 7.81 0.46
CA TRP A 457 27.20 6.59 -0.34
C TRP A 457 27.48 5.36 0.54
N LYS A 458 28.27 5.53 1.59
CA LYS A 458 28.52 4.46 2.56
C LYS A 458 27.24 4.06 3.28
N ALA A 459 26.53 5.02 3.85
CA ALA A 459 25.25 4.78 4.57
C ALA A 459 24.22 4.09 3.67
N SER A 460 24.11 4.51 2.39
CA SER A 460 23.20 3.91 1.42
C SER A 460 23.51 2.43 1.14
N LYS A 461 24.78 2.06 1.05
CA LYS A 461 25.20 0.65 0.87
C LYS A 461 24.87 -0.21 2.09
N GLU A 462 25.15 0.30 3.27
CA GLU A 462 24.83 -0.38 4.53
C GLU A 462 23.30 -0.54 4.71
N HIS A 463 22.56 0.54 4.44
CA HIS A 463 21.10 0.53 4.43
C HIS A 463 20.54 -0.53 3.48
N LEU A 464 20.96 -0.51 2.21
CA LEU A 464 20.48 -1.45 1.20
C LEU A 464 20.81 -2.90 1.55
N THR A 465 22.00 -3.17 2.08
CA THR A 465 22.41 -4.51 2.50
C THR A 465 21.49 -5.04 3.60
N ARG A 466 21.28 -4.26 4.66
CA ARG A 466 20.41 -4.62 5.79
C ARG A 466 18.95 -4.78 5.35
N PHE A 467 18.49 -3.92 4.47
CA PHE A 467 17.15 -3.94 3.90
C PHE A 467 16.87 -5.25 3.16
N VAL A 468 17.76 -5.66 2.25
CA VAL A 468 17.59 -6.92 1.51
C VAL A 468 17.66 -8.13 2.46
N LEU A 469 18.61 -8.15 3.39
CA LEU A 469 18.74 -9.23 4.37
C LEU A 469 17.51 -9.38 5.25
N ARG A 470 16.88 -8.26 5.67
CA ARG A 470 15.65 -8.28 6.48
C ARG A 470 14.48 -8.94 5.75
N ASP A 471 14.32 -8.64 4.45
CA ASP A 471 13.05 -8.87 3.76
C ASP A 471 13.11 -9.97 2.69
N ARG A 472 14.27 -10.56 2.41
CA ARG A 472 14.48 -11.53 1.31
C ARG A 472 13.70 -12.83 1.42
N ASN A 473 13.22 -13.21 2.61
CA ASN A 473 12.42 -14.44 2.79
C ASN A 473 10.91 -14.22 2.56
N HIS A 474 10.44 -12.97 2.50
CA HIS A 474 9.02 -12.69 2.24
C HIS A 474 8.60 -13.16 0.86
N ALA A 475 7.54 -13.97 0.81
CA ALA A 475 6.99 -14.49 -0.44
C ALA A 475 6.41 -13.39 -1.33
N SER A 476 5.84 -12.36 -0.72
CA SER A 476 5.22 -11.20 -1.38
C SER A 476 6.21 -10.31 -2.13
N VAL A 477 7.45 -10.20 -1.68
CA VAL A 477 8.45 -9.36 -2.35
C VAL A 477 8.78 -9.95 -3.72
N PHE A 478 8.47 -9.22 -4.80
CA PHE A 478 8.77 -9.63 -6.16
C PHE A 478 10.03 -9.00 -6.74
N GLY A 479 10.41 -7.85 -6.20
CA GLY A 479 11.54 -7.08 -6.67
C GLY A 479 12.00 -6.04 -5.66
N TRP A 480 13.08 -5.39 -6.01
CA TRP A 480 13.76 -4.37 -5.21
C TRP A 480 13.84 -3.07 -5.98
N SER A 481 13.33 -1.99 -5.41
CA SER A 481 13.59 -0.63 -5.89
C SER A 481 14.68 0.00 -5.03
N ILE A 482 15.82 0.31 -5.66
CA ILE A 482 17.04 0.73 -4.96
C ILE A 482 17.11 2.24 -4.72
N SER A 483 16.29 3.00 -5.41
CA SER A 483 16.11 4.45 -5.21
C SER A 483 14.86 4.94 -5.94
N ASN A 484 14.46 6.20 -5.67
CA ASN A 484 13.33 6.87 -6.31
C ASN A 484 13.74 8.23 -6.86
N GLU A 485 13.47 8.47 -8.15
CA GLU A 485 13.56 9.77 -8.85
C GLU A 485 14.92 10.51 -8.71
N ASN A 486 16.01 9.78 -8.56
CA ASN A 486 17.31 10.43 -8.40
C ASN A 486 17.74 11.19 -9.67
N LYS A 487 17.59 10.58 -10.87
CA LYS A 487 17.98 11.20 -12.14
C LYS A 487 17.17 12.47 -12.45
N PRO A 488 15.82 12.47 -12.48
CA PRO A 488 15.08 13.68 -12.76
C PRO A 488 15.36 14.79 -11.74
N VAL A 489 15.53 14.44 -10.47
CA VAL A 489 15.88 15.44 -9.44
C VAL A 489 17.28 16.01 -9.63
N ILE A 490 18.29 15.19 -9.91
CA ILE A 490 19.66 15.63 -10.21
C ILE A 490 19.66 16.59 -11.41
N LEU A 491 18.98 16.21 -12.49
CA LEU A 491 19.04 16.97 -13.75
C LEU A 491 18.15 18.22 -13.75
N HIS A 492 16.96 18.15 -13.17
CA HIS A 492 15.94 19.20 -13.32
C HIS A 492 15.64 19.98 -12.06
N VAL A 493 15.86 19.42 -10.87
CA VAL A 493 15.65 20.10 -9.58
C VAL A 493 16.97 20.68 -9.07
N PHE A 494 18.00 19.85 -8.99
CA PHE A 494 19.32 20.27 -8.52
C PHE A 494 20.10 21.02 -9.61
N ASN A 495 19.82 20.73 -10.87
CA ASN A 495 20.56 21.25 -12.02
C ASN A 495 22.08 20.98 -11.90
N ARG A 496 22.42 19.75 -11.52
CA ARG A 496 23.80 19.30 -11.22
C ARG A 496 24.13 18.03 -12.03
N PRO A 497 24.20 18.12 -13.39
CA PRO A 497 24.41 16.95 -14.26
C PRO A 497 25.71 16.18 -13.96
N GLU A 498 26.72 16.83 -13.39
CA GLU A 498 27.99 16.18 -12.99
C GLU A 498 27.77 15.09 -11.90
N LEU A 499 26.71 15.18 -11.10
CA LEU A 499 26.38 14.18 -10.09
C LEU A 499 25.81 12.89 -10.71
N MET A 500 25.49 12.88 -11.99
CA MET A 500 25.05 11.65 -12.67
C MET A 500 26.14 10.58 -12.75
N THR A 501 27.42 10.99 -12.82
CA THR A 501 28.52 10.01 -12.86
C THR A 501 28.62 9.19 -11.57
N PRO A 502 28.72 9.77 -10.36
CA PRO A 502 28.67 9.01 -9.12
C PRO A 502 27.34 8.28 -8.92
N GLN A 503 26.21 8.85 -9.36
CA GLN A 503 24.92 8.19 -9.24
C GLN A 503 24.83 6.90 -10.08
N LYS A 504 25.29 6.90 -11.32
CA LYS A 504 25.34 5.71 -12.18
C LYS A 504 26.23 4.62 -11.56
N LYS A 505 27.39 5.00 -11.05
CA LYS A 505 28.27 4.09 -10.31
C LYS A 505 27.57 3.50 -9.09
N ALA A 506 26.83 4.33 -8.34
CA ALA A 506 26.06 3.87 -7.20
C ALA A 506 24.98 2.84 -7.61
N TRP A 507 24.24 3.09 -8.69
CA TRP A 507 23.25 2.11 -9.18
C TRP A 507 23.89 0.77 -9.55
N GLU A 508 25.06 0.75 -10.17
CA GLU A 508 25.79 -0.50 -10.44
C GLU A 508 26.15 -1.24 -9.14
N GLU A 509 26.72 -0.51 -8.17
CA GLU A 509 27.09 -1.06 -6.86
C GLU A 509 25.84 -1.56 -6.10
N TRP A 510 24.78 -0.79 -6.06
CA TRP A 510 23.53 -1.13 -5.37
C TRP A 510 22.84 -2.34 -6.00
N ARG A 511 22.75 -2.40 -7.33
CA ARG A 511 22.29 -3.59 -8.04
C ARG A 511 23.11 -4.85 -7.65
N ASN A 512 24.43 -4.72 -7.57
CA ASN A 512 25.30 -5.82 -7.19
C ASN A 512 25.10 -6.22 -5.73
N ILE A 513 24.88 -5.28 -4.81
CA ILE A 513 24.52 -5.56 -3.40
C ILE A 513 23.22 -6.38 -3.35
N VAL A 514 22.20 -5.98 -4.09
CA VAL A 514 20.94 -6.73 -4.15
C VAL A 514 21.21 -8.16 -4.65
N ARG A 515 21.87 -8.32 -5.80
CA ARG A 515 22.15 -9.63 -6.39
C ARG A 515 22.99 -10.53 -5.51
N LEU A 516 23.91 -9.97 -4.74
CA LEU A 516 24.73 -10.72 -3.79
C LEU A 516 23.90 -11.27 -2.63
N ASN A 517 22.96 -10.48 -2.10
CA ASN A 517 22.18 -10.82 -0.93
C ASN A 517 20.86 -11.52 -1.28
N ASP A 518 20.33 -11.29 -2.49
CA ASP A 518 19.14 -11.96 -3.03
C ASP A 518 19.21 -12.15 -4.54
N PRO A 519 19.80 -13.27 -5.01
CA PRO A 519 19.81 -13.60 -6.42
C PRO A 519 18.48 -14.17 -6.96
N THR A 520 17.45 -14.33 -6.11
CA THR A 520 16.18 -15.00 -6.48
C THR A 520 15.15 -14.07 -7.08
N ARG A 521 15.38 -12.75 -7.01
CA ARG A 521 14.46 -11.72 -7.56
C ARG A 521 15.19 -10.90 -8.62
N PRO A 522 14.90 -11.18 -9.93
CA PRO A 522 15.60 -10.50 -11.01
C PRO A 522 15.15 -9.06 -11.24
N TRP A 523 13.96 -8.66 -10.74
CA TRP A 523 13.50 -7.28 -10.81
C TRP A 523 14.28 -6.41 -9.83
N VAL A 524 15.15 -5.56 -10.37
CA VAL A 524 15.87 -4.51 -9.63
C VAL A 524 15.69 -3.22 -10.39
N SER A 525 14.94 -2.30 -9.81
CA SER A 525 14.63 -1.00 -10.40
C SER A 525 15.20 0.15 -9.58
N SER A 526 15.28 1.30 -10.20
CA SER A 526 15.22 2.61 -9.56
C SER A 526 14.01 3.31 -10.14
N ASP A 527 13.01 3.56 -9.33
CA ASP A 527 11.72 4.03 -9.81
C ASP A 527 11.79 5.47 -10.33
N GLY A 528 11.23 5.71 -11.51
CA GLY A 528 11.28 6.99 -12.21
C GLY A 528 12.51 7.25 -13.07
N GLU A 529 13.38 6.25 -13.29
CA GLU A 529 14.70 6.45 -13.91
C GLU A 529 14.79 6.06 -15.38
N ASP A 530 13.80 5.45 -15.95
CA ASP A 530 13.72 4.96 -17.34
C ASP A 530 14.94 4.21 -17.92
N ASP A 531 15.88 3.84 -17.12
CA ASP A 531 17.16 3.14 -17.39
C ASP A 531 17.57 2.90 -18.85
N GLY A 532 17.62 3.96 -19.63
CA GLY A 532 18.19 3.94 -20.99
C GLY A 532 19.72 3.71 -20.99
N ASP A 533 20.36 3.80 -19.83
CA ASP A 533 21.81 3.61 -19.66
C ASP A 533 22.22 2.11 -19.57
N GLY A 534 21.27 1.18 -19.47
CA GLY A 534 21.55 -0.25 -19.44
C GLY A 534 22.09 -0.79 -18.12
N ILE A 535 22.03 -0.02 -17.05
CA ILE A 535 22.56 -0.41 -15.73
C ILE A 535 21.62 -1.39 -15.02
N LEU A 536 20.32 -1.14 -15.06
CA LEU A 536 19.31 -1.93 -14.38
C LEU A 536 18.66 -2.97 -15.30
N PRO A 537 18.16 -4.10 -14.79
CA PRO A 537 17.57 -5.17 -15.60
C PRO A 537 16.17 -4.85 -16.13
N VAL A 538 15.52 -3.82 -15.59
CA VAL A 538 14.15 -3.40 -15.93
C VAL A 538 14.09 -1.88 -16.13
N THR A 539 13.02 -1.44 -16.79
CA THR A 539 12.74 -0.01 -17.02
C THR A 539 11.50 0.40 -16.24
N VAL A 540 11.60 1.38 -15.36
CA VAL A 540 10.47 1.90 -14.60
C VAL A 540 10.41 3.41 -14.70
N GLY A 541 9.44 3.92 -15.46
CA GLY A 541 9.19 5.34 -15.58
C GLY A 541 8.12 5.86 -14.63
N HIS A 542 7.97 7.18 -14.56
CA HIS A 542 6.90 7.87 -13.86
C HIS A 542 6.14 8.79 -14.81
N TYR A 543 4.82 8.94 -14.63
CA TYR A 543 3.94 9.93 -15.31
C TYR A 543 4.07 9.98 -16.84
N GLY A 544 4.46 8.90 -17.48
CA GLY A 544 4.72 8.88 -18.91
C GLY A 544 3.45 8.92 -19.77
N ASP A 545 3.48 9.73 -20.82
CA ASP A 545 2.52 9.69 -21.91
C ASP A 545 2.79 8.51 -22.87
N MET A 546 1.97 8.40 -23.92
CA MET A 546 2.12 7.36 -24.94
C MET A 546 3.49 7.36 -25.64
N ASN A 547 4.13 8.51 -25.82
CA ASN A 547 5.46 8.59 -26.44
C ASN A 547 6.53 8.10 -25.48
N SER A 548 6.41 8.42 -24.21
CA SER A 548 7.28 7.89 -23.15
C SER A 548 7.19 6.38 -23.06
N MET A 549 5.97 5.82 -23.09
CA MET A 549 5.76 4.37 -23.05
C MET A 549 6.39 3.68 -24.27
N LYS A 550 6.22 4.21 -25.48
CA LYS A 550 6.88 3.67 -26.68
C LYS A 550 8.40 3.64 -26.53
N ARG A 551 8.99 4.74 -26.04
CA ARG A 551 10.44 4.82 -25.77
C ARG A 551 10.90 3.78 -24.75
N TRP A 552 10.14 3.55 -23.67
CA TRP A 552 10.49 2.51 -22.68
C TRP A 552 10.39 1.11 -23.26
N ILE A 553 9.41 0.84 -24.13
CA ILE A 553 9.29 -0.45 -24.82
C ILE A 553 10.49 -0.68 -25.75
N GLU A 554 10.94 0.36 -26.48
CA GLU A 554 12.09 0.30 -27.39
C GLU A 554 13.41 -0.05 -26.69
N ILE A 555 13.53 0.17 -25.38
CA ILE A 555 14.68 -0.27 -24.58
C ILE A 555 14.80 -1.80 -24.56
N GLY A 556 13.70 -2.54 -24.80
CA GLY A 556 13.73 -3.99 -24.97
C GLY A 556 13.90 -4.80 -23.66
N LYS A 557 13.54 -4.21 -22.51
CA LYS A 557 13.53 -4.84 -21.19
C LYS A 557 12.09 -4.97 -20.69
N PRO A 558 11.83 -5.77 -19.65
CA PRO A 558 10.58 -5.65 -18.90
C PRO A 558 10.43 -4.21 -18.39
N TRP A 559 9.25 -3.66 -18.57
CA TRP A 559 9.01 -2.26 -18.23
C TRP A 559 7.77 -2.07 -17.35
N GLY A 560 7.70 -0.95 -16.67
CA GLY A 560 6.58 -0.59 -15.82
C GLY A 560 6.51 0.89 -15.54
N ILE A 561 5.46 1.28 -14.84
CA ILE A 561 5.24 2.63 -14.33
C ILE A 561 5.02 2.57 -12.83
N GLY A 562 5.94 3.18 -12.07
CA GLY A 562 5.90 3.22 -10.62
C GLY A 562 4.96 4.28 -10.06
N GLU A 563 4.68 5.33 -10.84
CA GLU A 563 3.77 6.41 -10.46
C GLU A 563 3.04 6.96 -11.68
N HIS A 564 1.73 7.08 -11.56
CA HIS A 564 0.90 7.77 -12.54
C HIS A 564 -0.41 8.26 -11.91
N SER A 565 -1.24 8.95 -12.72
CA SER A 565 -2.53 9.49 -12.28
C SER A 565 -2.37 10.52 -11.17
N MET A 566 -2.11 11.73 -11.56
CA MET A 566 -1.78 12.86 -10.67
C MET A 566 -2.97 13.29 -9.80
N ALA A 567 -3.48 12.37 -8.99
CA ALA A 567 -4.67 12.56 -8.17
C ALA A 567 -4.62 13.82 -7.28
N TYR A 568 -3.43 14.26 -6.93
CA TYR A 568 -3.24 15.44 -6.10
C TYR A 568 -2.94 16.72 -6.90
N TYR A 569 -2.89 16.65 -8.24
CA TYR A 569 -2.70 17.81 -9.11
C TYR A 569 -3.93 18.18 -9.94
N GLY A 570 -5.02 17.46 -9.79
CA GLY A 570 -6.18 17.60 -10.63
C GLY A 570 -6.91 18.93 -10.45
N THR A 571 -6.54 19.96 -11.21
CA THR A 571 -7.37 21.17 -11.31
C THR A 571 -8.47 20.95 -12.34
N PRO A 572 -9.57 21.73 -12.28
CA PRO A 572 -10.63 21.63 -13.26
C PRO A 572 -10.12 21.75 -14.69
N GLU A 573 -9.19 22.66 -14.97
CA GLU A 573 -8.63 22.88 -16.30
C GLU A 573 -7.83 21.68 -16.79
N GLN A 574 -7.09 21.02 -15.89
CA GLN A 574 -6.30 19.85 -16.25
C GLN A 574 -7.17 18.64 -16.60
N VAL A 575 -8.27 18.45 -15.90
CA VAL A 575 -9.12 17.27 -16.06
C VAL A 575 -10.29 17.48 -17.01
N ALA A 576 -10.63 18.73 -17.36
CA ALA A 576 -11.72 19.04 -18.30
C ALA A 576 -11.54 18.39 -19.69
N LYS A 577 -10.30 18.09 -20.08
CA LYS A 577 -10.02 17.33 -21.32
C LYS A 577 -10.63 15.92 -21.28
N TYR A 578 -10.93 15.38 -20.12
CA TYR A 578 -11.52 14.04 -19.96
C TYR A 578 -13.03 14.04 -19.73
N ASN A 579 -13.59 15.10 -19.13
CA ASN A 579 -15.03 15.16 -18.84
C ASN A 579 -15.69 16.52 -19.05
N GLY A 580 -14.99 17.43 -19.75
CA GLY A 580 -15.52 18.73 -20.17
C GLY A 580 -15.92 19.64 -19.00
N GLU A 581 -17.05 20.34 -19.14
CA GLU A 581 -17.56 21.30 -18.17
C GLU A 581 -17.83 20.69 -16.78
N ARG A 582 -18.05 19.38 -16.71
CA ARG A 582 -18.31 18.68 -15.44
C ARG A 582 -17.17 18.84 -14.42
N ALA A 583 -15.94 19.00 -14.91
CA ALA A 583 -14.80 19.31 -14.05
C ALA A 583 -14.96 20.63 -13.28
N TYR A 584 -15.70 21.57 -13.83
CA TYR A 584 -15.95 22.89 -13.24
C TYR A 584 -17.23 22.94 -12.40
N GLU A 585 -18.15 22.01 -12.60
CA GLU A 585 -19.46 22.05 -11.94
C GLU A 585 -19.38 21.69 -10.46
N SER A 586 -18.49 20.75 -10.11
CA SER A 586 -18.40 20.23 -8.74
C SER A 586 -17.07 19.58 -8.45
N GLN A 587 -16.78 19.37 -7.17
CA GLN A 587 -15.65 18.55 -6.75
C GLN A 587 -15.79 17.10 -7.24
N LEU A 588 -17.00 16.56 -7.17
CA LEU A 588 -17.23 15.20 -7.69
C LEU A 588 -16.98 15.13 -9.20
N GLY A 589 -17.44 16.10 -9.99
CA GLY A 589 -17.15 16.16 -11.43
C GLY A 589 -15.66 16.20 -11.73
N ARG A 590 -14.87 16.90 -10.91
CA ARG A 590 -13.42 16.90 -11.03
C ARG A 590 -12.80 15.54 -10.68
N MET A 591 -13.27 14.90 -9.61
CA MET A 591 -12.85 13.53 -9.25
C MET A 591 -13.16 12.54 -10.37
N GLU A 592 -14.29 12.68 -11.04
CA GLU A 592 -14.65 11.87 -12.22
C GLU A 592 -13.71 12.11 -13.39
N GLY A 593 -13.29 13.35 -13.62
CA GLY A 593 -12.30 13.68 -14.66
C GLY A 593 -10.95 13.02 -14.40
N LEU A 594 -10.47 13.07 -13.15
CA LEU A 594 -9.25 12.36 -12.72
C LEU A 594 -9.40 10.84 -12.86
N ALA A 595 -10.56 10.33 -12.49
CA ALA A 595 -10.86 8.91 -12.62
C ALA A 595 -10.83 8.45 -14.09
N ASN A 596 -11.37 9.26 -14.98
CA ASN A 596 -11.34 9.01 -16.42
C ASN A 596 -9.91 9.01 -16.98
N GLU A 597 -9.08 9.95 -16.56
CA GLU A 597 -7.65 9.95 -16.88
C GLU A 597 -6.95 8.67 -16.40
N CYS A 598 -7.15 8.31 -15.14
CA CYS A 598 -6.57 7.12 -14.54
C CYS A 598 -6.96 5.84 -15.32
N TYR A 599 -8.25 5.71 -15.66
CA TYR A 599 -8.73 4.58 -16.45
C TYR A 599 -7.98 4.45 -17.77
N HIS A 600 -7.87 5.52 -18.56
CA HIS A 600 -7.22 5.47 -19.85
C HIS A 600 -5.72 5.23 -19.77
N LEU A 601 -5.06 5.81 -18.78
CA LEU A 601 -3.63 5.54 -18.56
C LEU A 601 -3.38 4.08 -18.23
N LEU A 602 -4.14 3.51 -17.28
CA LEU A 602 -4.03 2.10 -16.92
C LEU A 602 -4.39 1.17 -18.10
N ALA A 603 -5.47 1.46 -18.83
CA ALA A 603 -5.86 0.66 -19.97
C ALA A 603 -4.77 0.67 -21.06
N ASN A 604 -4.19 1.83 -21.35
CA ASN A 604 -3.08 1.94 -22.28
C ASN A 604 -1.84 1.16 -21.83
N GLN A 605 -1.45 1.30 -20.57
CA GLN A 605 -0.30 0.58 -20.00
C GLN A 605 -0.47 -0.92 -20.11
N ARG A 606 -1.67 -1.43 -19.77
CA ARG A 606 -2.00 -2.84 -19.89
C ARG A 606 -2.00 -3.30 -21.34
N SER A 607 -2.53 -2.48 -22.24
CA SER A 607 -2.58 -2.76 -23.67
C SER A 607 -1.20 -2.82 -24.32
N MET A 608 -0.22 -2.19 -23.74
CA MET A 608 1.18 -2.18 -24.17
C MET A 608 2.04 -3.16 -23.35
N ASP A 609 1.42 -4.11 -22.67
CA ASP A 609 2.07 -5.18 -21.89
C ASP A 609 3.03 -4.68 -20.78
N ALA A 610 2.68 -3.58 -20.10
CA ALA A 610 3.42 -3.17 -18.92
C ALA A 610 3.44 -4.30 -17.88
N SER A 611 4.62 -4.72 -17.46
CA SER A 611 4.77 -5.77 -16.46
C SER A 611 4.37 -5.32 -15.06
N TYR A 612 4.42 -4.00 -14.81
CA TYR A 612 4.17 -3.39 -13.52
C TYR A 612 3.54 -2.00 -13.70
N SER A 613 2.45 -1.72 -13.01
CA SER A 613 1.79 -0.43 -13.02
C SER A 613 1.17 -0.10 -11.67
N THR A 614 1.60 1.00 -11.06
CA THR A 614 1.04 1.51 -9.82
C THR A 614 0.59 2.95 -9.92
N VAL A 615 -0.57 3.23 -9.31
CA VAL A 615 -1.09 4.59 -9.16
C VAL A 615 -0.37 5.28 -8.01
N PHE A 616 -0.17 6.57 -8.10
CA PHE A 616 0.32 7.38 -7.00
C PHE A 616 -0.71 8.50 -6.71
N ASN A 617 -1.54 8.31 -5.71
CA ASN A 617 -1.80 7.15 -4.87
C ASN A 617 -3.30 6.99 -4.62
N MET A 618 -3.69 5.82 -4.10
CA MET A 618 -5.10 5.50 -3.79
C MET A 618 -5.71 6.39 -2.72
N ALA A 619 -4.94 6.79 -1.73
CA ALA A 619 -5.42 7.63 -0.65
C ALA A 619 -4.41 8.70 -0.32
N TRP A 620 -4.88 9.92 -0.31
CA TRP A 620 -4.03 11.05 0.01
C TRP A 620 -3.92 11.20 1.53
N TYR A 621 -2.81 10.71 2.08
CA TYR A 621 -2.36 10.92 3.47
C TYR A 621 -3.41 10.69 4.57
N SER A 622 -4.51 10.01 4.30
CA SER A 622 -5.62 9.84 5.24
C SER A 622 -6.13 11.18 5.82
N LEU A 623 -5.96 12.26 5.09
CA LEU A 623 -6.38 13.58 5.54
C LEU A 623 -7.88 13.77 5.34
N LYS A 624 -8.49 14.50 6.27
CA LYS A 624 -9.87 14.92 6.09
C LYS A 624 -9.94 15.84 4.87
N PRO A 625 -10.88 15.60 3.93
CA PRO A 625 -11.07 16.46 2.80
C PRO A 625 -11.39 17.91 3.23
N LEU A 626 -10.89 18.88 2.49
CA LEU A 626 -11.17 20.28 2.71
C LEU A 626 -12.52 20.68 2.11
N PRO A 627 -13.18 21.69 2.65
CA PRO A 627 -14.42 22.24 2.09
C PRO A 627 -14.12 23.03 0.80
N LEU A 628 -13.80 22.32 -0.27
CA LEU A 628 -13.51 22.89 -1.58
C LEU A 628 -14.71 23.68 -2.14
N GLY A 629 -14.41 24.63 -2.99
CA GLY A 629 -15.44 25.52 -3.56
C GLY A 629 -15.94 26.60 -2.59
N LYS A 630 -15.41 26.66 -1.38
CA LYS A 630 -15.63 27.80 -0.52
C LYS A 630 -14.81 28.97 -1.06
N LYS A 631 -15.50 29.88 -1.72
CA LYS A 631 -14.91 31.10 -2.30
C LYS A 631 -14.65 32.15 -1.25
N ASP A 632 -13.75 31.91 -0.32
CA ASP A 632 -13.28 32.94 0.56
C ASP A 632 -11.94 33.46 0.07
N LEU A 633 -11.98 34.50 -0.73
CA LEU A 633 -10.81 35.20 -1.26
C LEU A 633 -10.18 36.15 -0.24
N THR A 634 -10.78 36.30 0.93
CA THR A 634 -10.35 37.29 1.92
C THR A 634 -9.45 36.70 2.99
N SER A 635 -9.59 35.40 3.28
CA SER A 635 -8.74 34.67 4.22
C SER A 635 -7.62 33.94 3.54
N LYS A 636 -6.42 34.02 4.09
CA LYS A 636 -5.33 33.14 3.66
C LYS A 636 -5.59 31.72 4.17
N PRO A 637 -5.36 30.69 3.34
CA PRO A 637 -5.42 29.32 3.82
C PRO A 637 -4.45 29.11 4.98
N ASP A 638 -4.92 28.47 6.03
CA ASP A 638 -4.12 28.05 7.16
C ASP A 638 -3.67 26.60 6.92
N ILE A 639 -2.39 26.39 6.62
CA ILE A 639 -1.85 25.08 6.28
C ILE A 639 -2.05 24.08 7.43
N SER A 640 -2.01 24.52 8.68
CA SER A 640 -2.22 23.64 9.83
C SER A 640 -3.63 23.10 9.93
N ARG A 641 -4.60 23.86 9.43
CA ARG A 641 -6.02 23.54 9.44
C ARG A 641 -6.51 23.01 8.09
N ASP A 642 -6.05 23.61 7.01
CA ASP A 642 -6.63 23.45 5.68
C ASP A 642 -5.85 22.42 4.82
N GLY A 643 -4.68 21.97 5.27
CA GLY A 643 -3.92 20.88 4.64
C GLY A 643 -2.51 21.26 4.23
N VAL A 644 -1.71 20.24 3.97
CA VAL A 644 -0.24 20.35 3.89
C VAL A 644 0.31 21.00 2.62
N PHE A 645 -0.41 20.96 1.52
CA PHE A 645 0.10 21.41 0.22
C PHE A 645 -0.43 22.75 -0.24
N PHE A 646 -1.10 23.42 0.63
CA PHE A 646 -1.89 24.55 0.32
C PHE A 646 -1.16 25.80 0.79
N THR A 647 -0.56 26.51 -0.09
CA THR A 647 0.18 27.73 0.25
C THR A 647 -0.64 28.98 0.08
N GLU A 648 -1.47 29.03 -0.96
CA GLU A 648 -2.44 30.07 -1.22
C GLU A 648 -3.56 29.54 -2.12
N TYR A 649 -4.73 30.10 -1.95
CA TYR A 649 -5.87 29.82 -2.79
C TYR A 649 -6.25 31.04 -3.62
N LYS A 650 -6.37 30.86 -4.92
CA LYS A 650 -6.90 31.83 -5.85
C LYS A 650 -7.89 31.13 -6.75
N GLU A 651 -9.14 31.59 -6.74
CA GLU A 651 -10.16 31.04 -7.61
C GLU A 651 -9.78 31.17 -9.07
N GLY A 652 -10.01 30.11 -9.84
CA GLY A 652 -9.74 30.07 -11.29
C GLY A 652 -8.26 30.04 -11.66
N VAL A 653 -7.35 29.92 -10.68
CA VAL A 653 -5.92 29.76 -10.94
C VAL A 653 -5.54 28.28 -10.89
N PRO A 654 -5.13 27.67 -12.01
CA PRO A 654 -4.74 26.27 -12.04
C PRO A 654 -3.61 25.94 -11.07
N GLY A 655 -3.66 24.75 -10.48
CA GLY A 655 -2.62 24.25 -9.58
C GLY A 655 -2.61 24.87 -8.19
N VAL A 656 -3.57 25.77 -7.90
CA VAL A 656 -3.73 26.33 -6.55
C VAL A 656 -4.78 25.50 -5.81
N GLN A 657 -4.53 25.12 -4.75
CA GLN A 657 -4.76 24.41 -3.92
C GLN A 657 -5.66 23.89 -3.14
N PRO A 658 -6.89 24.03 -2.81
CA PRO A 658 -7.76 23.02 -2.29
C PRO A 658 -7.86 21.80 -3.22
N GLU A 659 -7.58 22.03 -4.47
CA GLU A 659 -7.58 21.01 -5.51
C GLU A 659 -6.58 19.90 -5.31
N ARG A 660 -5.54 20.15 -4.55
CA ARG A 660 -4.47 19.17 -4.27
C ARG A 660 -4.72 18.29 -3.06
N VAL A 661 -5.84 18.52 -2.38
CA VAL A 661 -6.16 17.89 -1.10
C VAL A 661 -7.49 17.18 -1.17
N GLY A 662 -7.60 16.10 -0.46
CA GLY A 662 -8.84 15.36 -0.31
C GLY A 662 -8.75 13.94 -0.82
N PRO A 663 -9.82 13.16 -0.67
CA PRO A 663 -9.88 11.80 -1.16
C PRO A 663 -10.20 11.81 -2.66
N TYR A 664 -9.21 11.53 -3.48
CA TYR A 664 -9.42 11.40 -4.92
C TYR A 664 -9.74 9.97 -5.34
N CYS A 665 -9.21 8.98 -4.63
CA CYS A 665 -9.42 7.57 -4.93
C CYS A 665 -10.18 6.87 -3.82
N THR A 666 -9.65 6.86 -2.62
CA THR A 666 -10.28 6.26 -1.45
C THR A 666 -9.80 6.94 -0.17
N THR A 667 -10.59 6.83 0.88
CA THR A 667 -10.21 7.24 2.23
C THR A 667 -10.07 6.01 3.09
N PHE A 668 -8.90 5.81 3.70
CA PHE A 668 -8.70 4.74 4.66
C PHE A 668 -9.00 5.21 6.08
N ASN A 669 -9.69 4.37 6.82
CA ASN A 669 -9.95 4.63 8.23
C ASN A 669 -8.83 4.05 9.08
N PRO A 670 -8.39 4.75 10.15
CA PRO A 670 -7.41 4.21 11.09
C PRO A 670 -7.86 2.87 11.68
N GLY A 671 -6.90 1.98 11.86
CA GLY A 671 -7.19 0.62 12.29
C GLY A 671 -7.63 0.43 13.74
N TYR A 672 -7.91 1.48 14.48
CA TYR A 672 -8.27 1.43 15.90
C TYR A 672 -9.76 1.61 16.20
N ASP A 673 -10.59 1.91 15.21
CA ASP A 673 -12.04 1.95 15.36
C ASP A 673 -12.69 0.82 14.53
N PRO A 674 -13.14 -0.25 15.16
CA PRO A 674 -13.75 -1.38 14.46
C PRO A 674 -15.14 -1.07 13.90
N ASN A 675 -15.75 0.05 14.32
CA ASN A 675 -17.10 0.44 13.84
C ASN A 675 -17.04 1.22 12.53
N LEU A 676 -15.88 1.73 12.15
CA LEU A 676 -15.70 2.39 10.86
C LEU A 676 -15.47 1.38 9.74
N PRO A 677 -15.95 1.65 8.52
CA PRO A 677 -15.57 0.84 7.36
C PRO A 677 -14.05 0.90 7.17
N LEU A 678 -13.47 -0.12 6.55
CA LEU A 678 -12.03 -0.16 6.32
C LEU A 678 -11.58 0.99 5.42
N TYR A 679 -12.36 1.30 4.41
CA TYR A 679 -12.11 2.41 3.49
C TYR A 679 -13.41 2.86 2.83
N ASP A 680 -13.40 4.09 2.33
CA ASP A 680 -14.48 4.70 1.56
C ASP A 680 -14.00 4.94 0.12
N PRO A 681 -14.55 4.25 -0.91
CA PRO A 681 -14.14 4.41 -2.29
C PRO A 681 -14.69 5.73 -2.89
N TRP A 682 -13.93 6.29 -3.84
CA TRP A 682 -14.28 7.46 -4.63
C TRP A 682 -14.16 7.15 -6.13
N PRO A 683 -14.58 8.02 -7.06
CA PRO A 683 -14.62 7.69 -8.50
C PRO A 683 -13.33 7.11 -9.08
N MET A 684 -12.16 7.56 -8.63
CA MET A 684 -10.88 7.04 -9.11
C MET A 684 -10.67 5.57 -8.71
N TYR A 685 -11.16 5.14 -7.54
CA TYR A 685 -11.12 3.74 -7.14
C TYR A 685 -11.92 2.85 -8.10
N ASP A 686 -13.11 3.30 -8.48
CA ASP A 686 -13.94 2.58 -9.44
C ASP A 686 -13.30 2.52 -10.83
N ALA A 687 -12.63 3.61 -11.25
CA ALA A 687 -11.87 3.64 -12.49
C ALA A 687 -10.71 2.63 -12.48
N MET A 688 -9.97 2.56 -11.39
CA MET A 688 -8.90 1.56 -11.22
C MET A 688 -9.47 0.14 -11.27
N ARG A 689 -10.60 -0.10 -10.61
CA ARG A 689 -11.26 -1.41 -10.63
C ARG A 689 -11.66 -1.81 -12.05
N ALA A 690 -12.21 -0.90 -12.82
CA ALA A 690 -12.61 -1.14 -14.20
C ALA A 690 -11.40 -1.36 -15.11
N ALA A 691 -10.38 -0.50 -15.02
CA ALA A 691 -9.16 -0.61 -15.83
C ALA A 691 -8.33 -1.87 -15.50
N ASN A 692 -8.33 -2.30 -14.24
CA ASN A 692 -7.67 -3.51 -13.77
C ASN A 692 -8.55 -4.76 -13.88
N ALA A 693 -9.67 -4.70 -14.59
CA ALA A 693 -10.55 -5.87 -14.76
C ALA A 693 -9.72 -7.13 -15.04
N PRO A 694 -10.11 -8.29 -14.48
CA PRO A 694 -9.29 -9.51 -14.58
C PRO A 694 -8.98 -9.92 -16.02
N LYS A 695 -9.90 -9.62 -16.93
CA LYS A 695 -9.76 -9.98 -18.34
C LYS A 695 -8.91 -8.95 -19.09
N HIS A 696 -7.74 -9.36 -19.50
CA HIS A 696 -6.91 -8.57 -20.43
C HIS A 696 -7.51 -8.57 -21.84
N PRO A 697 -7.21 -7.54 -22.65
CA PRO A 697 -7.55 -7.57 -24.07
C PRO A 697 -7.04 -8.85 -24.73
N ALA A 698 -7.79 -9.41 -25.66
CA ALA A 698 -7.47 -10.69 -26.30
C ALA A 698 -6.10 -10.70 -27.02
N TRP A 699 -5.58 -9.55 -27.40
CA TRP A 699 -4.28 -9.35 -28.02
C TRP A 699 -3.13 -9.18 -27.01
N SER A 700 -3.42 -9.08 -25.72
CA SER A 700 -2.38 -9.00 -24.68
C SER A 700 -1.77 -10.37 -24.41
N SER A 701 -0.46 -10.42 -24.21
CA SER A 701 0.26 -11.62 -23.79
C SER A 701 -0.21 -12.19 -22.45
N TYR A 702 -0.94 -11.41 -21.68
CA TYR A 702 -1.51 -11.81 -20.38
C TYR A 702 -2.94 -12.37 -20.46
N ALA A 703 -3.59 -12.36 -21.63
CA ALA A 703 -4.99 -12.78 -21.79
C ALA A 703 -5.27 -14.23 -21.33
N GLU A 704 -4.30 -15.12 -21.48
CA GLU A 704 -4.43 -16.51 -21.04
C GLU A 704 -4.46 -16.67 -19.50
N ILE A 705 -3.82 -15.75 -18.80
CA ILE A 705 -3.84 -15.70 -17.33
C ILE A 705 -5.22 -15.30 -16.86
N ASP A 706 -5.80 -14.26 -17.47
CA ASP A 706 -7.11 -13.75 -17.12
C ASP A 706 -8.21 -14.80 -17.28
N LYS A 707 -8.14 -15.64 -18.30
CA LYS A 707 -9.14 -16.71 -18.53
C LYS A 707 -9.34 -17.66 -17.36
N LYS A 708 -8.33 -17.79 -16.49
CA LYS A 708 -8.36 -18.69 -15.34
C LYS A 708 -8.77 -18.02 -14.04
N GLN A 709 -8.75 -16.70 -14.00
CA GLN A 709 -8.96 -15.93 -12.76
C GLN A 709 -10.30 -15.21 -12.72
N TYR A 710 -10.98 -15.13 -13.86
CA TYR A 710 -12.20 -14.35 -13.98
C TYR A 710 -13.45 -15.24 -13.96
N GLU A 711 -14.27 -15.10 -12.93
CA GLU A 711 -15.66 -15.55 -12.95
C GLU A 711 -16.49 -14.42 -13.56
N ALA A 712 -17.03 -14.68 -14.73
CA ALA A 712 -17.88 -13.72 -15.40
C ALA A 712 -19.09 -13.36 -14.52
N PRO A 713 -19.49 -12.09 -14.44
CA PRO A 713 -20.74 -11.72 -13.80
C PRO A 713 -21.89 -12.49 -14.46
N GLU A 714 -22.93 -12.78 -13.67
CA GLU A 714 -24.13 -13.46 -14.21
C GLU A 714 -24.57 -12.77 -15.50
N ALA A 715 -24.59 -13.54 -16.56
CA ALA A 715 -25.00 -13.03 -17.85
C ALA A 715 -26.44 -12.51 -17.80
N PHE A 716 -26.70 -11.42 -18.52
CA PHE A 716 -28.07 -11.01 -18.79
C PHE A 716 -28.90 -12.23 -19.23
N PRO A 717 -30.10 -12.44 -18.69
CA PRO A 717 -30.87 -13.62 -18.97
C PRO A 717 -31.37 -13.63 -20.44
N SER A 718 -30.43 -13.77 -21.36
CA SER A 718 -30.67 -13.84 -22.82
C SER A 718 -31.53 -15.06 -23.17
N GLU A 719 -31.54 -16.07 -22.32
CA GLU A 719 -32.37 -17.28 -22.51
C GLU A 719 -33.87 -17.02 -22.45
N LYS A 720 -34.30 -15.90 -21.86
CA LYS A 720 -35.71 -15.46 -21.86
C LYS A 720 -36.21 -15.16 -23.27
N TYR A 721 -35.32 -14.70 -24.17
CA TYR A 721 -35.68 -14.21 -25.49
C TYR A 721 -35.23 -15.15 -26.60
N LYS A 722 -36.16 -15.58 -27.44
CA LYS A 722 -35.84 -16.40 -28.61
C LYS A 722 -35.40 -15.58 -29.81
N GLU A 723 -35.78 -14.32 -29.84
CA GLU A 723 -35.41 -13.40 -30.93
C GLU A 723 -35.22 -11.96 -30.44
N ILE A 724 -34.16 -11.33 -30.92
CA ILE A 724 -33.86 -9.91 -30.70
C ILE A 724 -34.15 -9.21 -31.99
N ILE A 725 -34.99 -8.18 -31.95
CA ILE A 725 -35.34 -7.35 -33.11
C ILE A 725 -34.74 -5.97 -32.92
N PHE A 726 -33.84 -5.58 -33.79
CA PHE A 726 -33.31 -4.21 -33.78
C PHE A 726 -34.18 -3.30 -34.64
N ILE A 727 -34.53 -2.12 -34.08
CA ILE A 727 -35.25 -1.05 -34.79
C ILE A 727 -34.42 0.23 -34.71
N GLY A 728 -34.12 0.77 -35.88
CA GLY A 728 -33.30 1.96 -35.99
C GLY A 728 -32.68 2.12 -37.39
N ARG A 729 -31.92 3.18 -37.56
CA ARG A 729 -31.21 3.42 -38.80
C ARG A 729 -30.05 2.43 -39.00
N LYS A 730 -29.68 2.21 -40.27
CA LYS A 730 -28.58 1.30 -40.63
C LYS A 730 -27.23 1.73 -40.04
N ASP A 731 -27.05 3.03 -39.91
CA ASP A 731 -25.86 3.71 -39.35
C ASP A 731 -25.97 4.05 -37.87
N SER A 732 -26.96 3.46 -37.20
CA SER A 732 -27.17 3.65 -35.78
C SER A 732 -25.94 3.23 -34.96
N LYS A 733 -25.52 4.07 -34.02
CA LYS A 733 -24.48 3.74 -33.06
C LYS A 733 -24.83 2.53 -32.20
N LEU A 734 -26.10 2.43 -31.77
CA LEU A 734 -26.57 1.28 -30.99
C LEU A 734 -26.39 -0.01 -31.79
N LYS A 735 -26.74 0.03 -33.11
CA LYS A 735 -26.50 -1.11 -33.99
C LYS A 735 -25.02 -1.47 -34.08
N GLY A 736 -24.14 -0.47 -34.24
CA GLY A 736 -22.69 -0.69 -34.23
C GLY A 736 -22.16 -1.33 -32.95
N ILE A 737 -22.69 -0.92 -31.80
CA ILE A 737 -22.36 -1.53 -30.52
C ILE A 737 -22.82 -3.00 -30.48
N MET A 738 -24.05 -3.28 -30.88
CA MET A 738 -24.58 -4.65 -30.89
C MET A 738 -23.77 -5.56 -31.83
N ASP A 739 -23.42 -5.07 -33.03
CA ASP A 739 -22.56 -5.79 -33.97
C ASP A 739 -21.17 -6.08 -33.40
N ALA A 740 -20.56 -5.09 -32.75
CA ALA A 740 -19.24 -5.21 -32.13
C ALA A 740 -19.22 -6.20 -30.94
N GLN A 741 -20.34 -6.30 -30.21
CA GLN A 741 -20.52 -7.26 -29.14
C GLN A 741 -20.99 -8.65 -29.60
N GLY A 742 -21.16 -8.85 -30.90
CA GLY A 742 -21.58 -10.11 -31.48
C GLY A 742 -23.04 -10.51 -31.15
N VAL A 743 -23.87 -9.52 -30.82
CA VAL A 743 -25.31 -9.75 -30.55
C VAL A 743 -26.02 -10.12 -31.84
N LYS A 744 -26.62 -11.28 -31.86
CA LYS A 744 -27.43 -11.74 -33.04
C LYS A 744 -28.81 -11.12 -32.96
N PHE A 745 -29.22 -10.40 -33.96
CA PHE A 745 -30.54 -9.76 -34.06
C PHE A 745 -31.08 -9.79 -35.50
N SER A 746 -32.38 -9.63 -35.62
CA SER A 746 -33.09 -9.43 -36.87
C SER A 746 -33.52 -7.97 -37.03
N THR A 747 -33.58 -7.45 -38.23
CA THR A 747 -34.20 -6.16 -38.53
C THR A 747 -35.62 -6.31 -39.11
N LYS A 748 -36.08 -7.54 -39.25
CA LYS A 748 -37.45 -7.82 -39.74
C LYS A 748 -38.33 -8.15 -38.57
N ILE A 749 -39.45 -7.43 -38.44
CA ILE A 749 -40.43 -7.69 -37.42
C ILE A 749 -41.16 -8.98 -37.75
N THR A 750 -40.91 -10.02 -37.03
CA THR A 750 -41.64 -11.32 -37.05
C THR A 750 -42.64 -11.36 -35.91
N ALA A 751 -43.48 -12.41 -35.81
CA ALA A 751 -44.53 -12.50 -34.80
C ALA A 751 -44.37 -13.69 -33.82
N PRO A 752 -43.21 -13.98 -33.29
CA PRO A 752 -43.04 -15.04 -32.31
C PRO A 752 -43.37 -14.60 -30.88
N ALA A 753 -43.66 -15.57 -30.06
CA ALA A 753 -43.64 -15.36 -28.60
C ALA A 753 -42.20 -15.25 -28.07
N GLN A 754 -41.99 -14.46 -27.01
CA GLN A 754 -40.69 -14.27 -26.35
C GLN A 754 -39.63 -13.51 -27.20
N MET A 755 -39.97 -12.36 -27.68
CA MET A 755 -39.06 -11.45 -28.35
C MET A 755 -38.80 -10.19 -27.52
N ILE A 756 -37.65 -9.56 -27.76
CA ILE A 756 -37.36 -8.21 -27.32
C ILE A 756 -37.02 -7.30 -28.49
N TYR A 757 -37.61 -6.13 -28.49
CA TYR A 757 -37.22 -5.02 -29.35
C TYR A 757 -36.11 -4.20 -28.71
N ILE A 758 -35.00 -4.06 -29.39
CA ILE A 758 -33.94 -3.08 -29.05
C ILE A 758 -34.02 -1.94 -30.02
N VAL A 759 -34.39 -0.78 -29.53
CA VAL A 759 -34.79 0.37 -30.35
C VAL A 759 -33.80 1.53 -30.14
N ASP A 760 -33.30 2.07 -31.27
CA ASP A 760 -32.60 3.33 -31.25
C ASP A 760 -33.61 4.47 -31.04
N GLY A 761 -33.67 5.02 -29.86
CA GLY A 761 -34.61 6.09 -29.49
C GLY A 761 -34.41 7.42 -30.24
N THR A 762 -33.30 7.57 -30.96
CA THR A 762 -33.09 8.71 -31.85
C THR A 762 -33.76 8.53 -33.22
N TYR A 763 -34.33 7.37 -33.48
CA TYR A 763 -34.99 7.01 -34.72
C TYR A 763 -36.46 7.43 -34.72
N ASP A 764 -36.85 8.25 -35.70
CA ASP A 764 -38.28 8.58 -35.93
C ASP A 764 -39.01 7.32 -36.39
N LEU A 765 -39.76 6.68 -35.47
CA LEU A 765 -40.34 5.38 -35.66
C LEU A 765 -41.53 5.44 -36.67
N PRO A 766 -41.41 4.81 -37.85
CA PRO A 766 -42.51 4.80 -38.83
C PRO A 766 -43.78 4.20 -38.27
N ALA A 767 -44.92 4.75 -38.65
CA ALA A 767 -46.26 4.33 -38.18
C ALA A 767 -46.54 2.84 -38.39
N ALA A 768 -46.03 2.25 -39.47
CA ALA A 768 -46.17 0.82 -39.74
C ALA A 768 -45.39 -0.06 -38.78
N GLU A 769 -44.13 0.35 -38.44
CA GLU A 769 -43.28 -0.35 -37.46
C GLU A 769 -43.86 -0.19 -36.07
N LYS A 770 -44.27 1.04 -35.68
CA LYS A 770 -44.94 1.30 -34.42
C LYS A 770 -46.18 0.43 -34.23
N LYS A 771 -47.06 0.33 -35.26
CA LYS A 771 -48.24 -0.51 -35.21
C LYS A 771 -47.90 -2.00 -35.01
N SER A 772 -46.86 -2.47 -35.69
CA SER A 772 -46.41 -3.87 -35.56
C SER A 772 -45.81 -4.14 -34.17
N MET A 773 -45.06 -3.20 -33.64
CA MET A 773 -44.55 -3.31 -32.25
C MET A 773 -45.68 -3.35 -31.24
N LEU A 774 -46.65 -2.46 -31.28
CA LEU A 774 -47.78 -2.41 -30.36
C LEU A 774 -48.57 -3.74 -30.36
N VAL A 775 -48.76 -4.33 -31.51
CA VAL A 775 -49.43 -5.66 -31.61
C VAL A 775 -48.62 -6.74 -30.90
N ASN A 776 -47.29 -6.70 -30.98
CA ASN A 776 -46.45 -7.72 -30.35
C ASN A 776 -46.24 -7.47 -28.84
N LEU A 777 -46.15 -6.20 -28.45
CA LEU A 777 -46.12 -5.83 -27.04
C LEU A 777 -47.39 -6.29 -26.30
N ALA A 778 -48.54 -6.12 -26.93
CA ALA A 778 -49.83 -6.65 -26.40
C ALA A 778 -49.86 -8.18 -26.30
N LYS A 779 -48.95 -8.90 -26.96
CA LYS A 779 -48.77 -10.36 -26.86
C LYS A 779 -47.67 -10.78 -25.91
N GLY A 780 -47.05 -9.83 -25.20
CA GLY A 780 -46.03 -10.09 -24.22
C GLY A 780 -44.57 -9.96 -24.75
N ALA A 781 -44.32 -9.26 -25.83
CA ALA A 781 -42.98 -8.87 -26.21
C ALA A 781 -42.46 -7.78 -25.28
N ASP A 782 -41.16 -7.74 -25.05
CA ASP A 782 -40.49 -6.67 -24.31
C ASP A 782 -39.88 -5.62 -25.27
N VAL A 783 -39.67 -4.40 -24.80
CA VAL A 783 -38.99 -3.35 -25.55
C VAL A 783 -37.94 -2.66 -24.69
N TRP A 784 -36.79 -2.40 -25.29
CA TRP A 784 -35.71 -1.60 -24.72
C TRP A 784 -35.41 -0.45 -25.67
N ILE A 785 -35.62 0.78 -25.21
CA ILE A 785 -35.41 2.00 -25.98
C ILE A 785 -34.18 2.72 -25.47
N TRP A 786 -33.24 2.98 -26.35
CA TRP A 786 -31.99 3.63 -26.05
C TRP A 786 -31.95 5.04 -26.64
N GLY A 787 -31.65 6.06 -25.81
CA GLY A 787 -31.27 7.39 -26.28
C GLY A 787 -32.44 8.22 -26.81
N LEU A 788 -33.55 8.31 -26.08
CA LEU A 788 -34.67 9.20 -26.46
C LEU A 788 -34.20 10.66 -26.57
N THR A 789 -34.74 11.36 -27.53
CA THR A 789 -34.52 12.80 -27.78
C THR A 789 -35.84 13.59 -27.71
N PRO A 790 -35.79 14.93 -27.50
CA PRO A 790 -36.98 15.74 -27.53
C PRO A 790 -37.83 15.62 -28.80
N GLU A 791 -37.19 15.28 -29.91
CA GLU A 791 -37.88 15.13 -31.19
C GLU A 791 -38.61 13.79 -31.32
N THR A 792 -38.18 12.80 -30.54
CA THR A 792 -38.70 11.42 -30.66
C THR A 792 -39.54 10.97 -29.48
N VAL A 793 -39.43 11.61 -28.33
CA VAL A 793 -40.07 11.18 -27.07
C VAL A 793 -41.59 11.01 -27.20
N ASP A 794 -42.27 11.92 -27.92
CA ASP A 794 -43.74 11.86 -28.08
C ASP A 794 -44.16 10.61 -28.86
N VAL A 795 -43.41 10.24 -29.88
CA VAL A 795 -43.70 9.03 -30.68
C VAL A 795 -43.54 7.78 -29.85
N TYR A 796 -42.55 7.76 -28.98
CA TYR A 796 -42.30 6.61 -28.09
C TYR A 796 -43.24 6.55 -26.91
N ASN A 797 -43.72 7.69 -26.41
CA ASN A 797 -44.78 7.74 -25.41
C ASN A 797 -46.09 7.03 -25.83
N GLU A 798 -46.32 6.91 -27.14
CA GLU A 798 -47.47 6.13 -27.67
C GLU A 798 -47.28 4.61 -27.52
N ILE A 799 -46.02 4.16 -27.24
CA ILE A 799 -45.69 2.72 -27.08
C ILE A 799 -45.48 2.38 -25.62
N LEU A 800 -45.00 3.32 -24.81
CA LEU A 800 -44.75 3.10 -23.41
C LEU A 800 -46.06 2.95 -22.61
N PRO A 801 -46.05 2.17 -21.53
CA PRO A 801 -47.22 2.00 -20.70
C PRO A 801 -47.62 3.25 -19.93
N LEU A 802 -46.64 4.11 -19.67
CA LEU A 802 -46.76 5.42 -18.99
C LEU A 802 -45.86 6.44 -19.69
N SER A 803 -46.22 7.70 -19.58
CA SER A 803 -45.48 8.76 -20.29
C SER A 803 -44.14 9.07 -19.58
N VAL A 804 -43.15 9.45 -20.38
CA VAL A 804 -41.90 10.07 -19.94
C VAL A 804 -41.77 11.45 -20.56
N THR A 805 -41.08 12.30 -19.84
CA THR A 805 -40.60 13.62 -20.33
C THR A 805 -39.09 13.66 -20.21
N LEU A 806 -38.46 14.48 -21.04
CA LEU A 806 -37.02 14.67 -21.05
C LEU A 806 -36.66 15.99 -20.40
N ASP A 807 -35.61 15.97 -19.58
CA ASP A 807 -35.02 17.16 -18.99
C ASP A 807 -33.54 17.25 -19.40
N ASN A 808 -33.17 18.36 -20.00
CA ASN A 808 -31.77 18.62 -20.37
C ASN A 808 -31.02 19.02 -19.10
N LEU A 809 -30.40 18.03 -18.50
CA LEU A 809 -29.71 18.20 -17.24
C LEU A 809 -28.21 18.06 -17.43
N LYS A 810 -27.46 19.09 -17.04
CA LYS A 810 -26.02 18.95 -16.86
C LYS A 810 -25.75 18.01 -15.69
N ARG A 811 -25.29 16.80 -15.99
CA ARG A 811 -25.01 15.76 -15.00
C ARG A 811 -23.58 15.86 -14.54
N SER A 812 -23.36 15.64 -13.27
CA SER A 812 -22.04 15.51 -12.69
C SER A 812 -21.69 14.04 -12.35
N SER A 813 -22.70 13.20 -12.20
CA SER A 813 -22.48 11.81 -11.80
C SER A 813 -23.67 10.92 -12.16
N PHE A 814 -23.44 9.61 -12.22
CA PHE A 814 -24.46 8.57 -12.33
C PHE A 814 -24.41 7.66 -11.09
N LEU A 815 -25.57 7.36 -10.52
CA LEU A 815 -25.70 6.46 -9.39
C LEU A 815 -26.53 5.24 -9.81
N PRO A 816 -25.91 4.06 -9.98
CA PRO A 816 -26.66 2.82 -10.18
C PRO A 816 -27.50 2.49 -8.95
N VAL A 817 -28.75 2.18 -9.16
CA VAL A 817 -29.59 1.58 -8.13
C VAL A 817 -29.36 0.09 -8.13
N GLN A 818 -28.88 -0.47 -7.02
CA GLN A 818 -28.53 -1.89 -6.92
C GLN A 818 -29.75 -2.79 -7.05
N LYS A 819 -30.03 -3.23 -8.24
CA LYS A 819 -31.10 -4.14 -8.63
C LYS A 819 -30.53 -5.38 -9.31
N SER A 820 -31.34 -6.40 -9.48
CA SER A 820 -30.90 -7.67 -10.06
C SER A 820 -30.25 -7.54 -11.43
N TRP A 821 -30.72 -6.63 -12.26
CA TRP A 821 -30.25 -6.45 -13.64
C TRP A 821 -28.89 -5.75 -13.78
N ILE A 822 -28.59 -4.85 -12.85
CA ILE A 822 -27.35 -4.06 -12.87
C ILE A 822 -26.46 -4.38 -11.66
N ARG A 823 -26.71 -5.52 -11.05
CA ARG A 823 -25.92 -5.98 -9.93
C ARG A 823 -24.44 -6.08 -10.29
N GLY A 824 -23.62 -5.44 -9.50
CA GLY A 824 -22.18 -5.37 -9.74
C GLY A 824 -21.72 -4.23 -10.66
N LEU A 825 -22.64 -3.50 -11.30
CA LEU A 825 -22.27 -2.25 -11.97
C LEU A 825 -22.09 -1.12 -10.96
N ASN A 826 -21.24 -0.17 -11.28
CA ASN A 826 -20.95 1.00 -10.46
C ASN A 826 -20.80 2.24 -11.34
N ASN A 827 -20.49 3.38 -10.73
CA ASN A 827 -20.39 4.64 -11.46
C ASN A 827 -19.37 4.60 -12.59
N SER A 828 -18.25 3.93 -12.42
CA SER A 828 -17.19 3.85 -13.41
C SER A 828 -17.62 3.13 -14.69
N ASP A 829 -18.52 2.17 -14.59
CA ASP A 829 -19.00 1.41 -15.75
C ASP A 829 -19.79 2.29 -16.74
N PHE A 830 -20.29 3.44 -16.28
CA PHE A 830 -21.11 4.35 -17.08
C PHE A 830 -20.36 5.53 -17.67
N TYR A 831 -19.19 5.90 -17.15
CA TYR A 831 -18.47 7.04 -17.71
C TYR A 831 -16.99 6.80 -18.04
N PHE A 832 -16.51 5.57 -17.90
CA PHE A 832 -15.18 5.21 -18.36
C PHE A 832 -15.15 4.37 -19.63
N CYS A 833 -16.31 4.09 -20.23
CA CYS A 833 -16.37 3.29 -21.45
C CYS A 833 -15.81 4.02 -22.67
N GLU A 834 -15.93 5.34 -22.76
CA GLU A 834 -15.31 6.15 -23.81
C GLU A 834 -14.97 7.57 -23.34
N LEU A 835 -13.85 8.10 -23.87
CA LEU A 835 -13.37 9.43 -23.55
C LEU A 835 -14.33 10.55 -23.92
N GLN A 836 -14.96 10.44 -25.07
CA GLN A 836 -15.72 11.54 -25.62
C GLN A 836 -17.17 11.59 -25.19
N ARG A 837 -17.68 10.54 -24.57
CA ARG A 837 -19.05 10.46 -24.03
C ARG A 837 -20.14 10.98 -24.97
N ALA A 838 -19.88 11.01 -26.24
CA ALA A 838 -20.87 11.37 -27.21
C ALA A 838 -22.12 10.50 -27.17
N ASP A 839 -22.03 9.40 -26.47
CA ASP A 839 -23.04 8.34 -26.39
C ASP A 839 -23.79 8.32 -25.08
N ALA A 840 -23.37 9.06 -24.04
CA ALA A 840 -24.19 9.23 -22.86
C ALA A 840 -25.37 10.12 -23.20
N SER A 841 -26.58 9.67 -22.86
CA SER A 841 -27.78 10.48 -23.07
C SER A 841 -27.62 11.88 -22.46
N GLU A 842 -27.86 12.91 -23.24
CA GLU A 842 -27.84 14.29 -22.74
C GLU A 842 -29.07 14.60 -21.87
N TYR A 843 -30.04 13.73 -21.88
CA TYR A 843 -31.33 13.91 -21.23
C TYR A 843 -31.53 12.93 -20.09
N SER A 844 -32.17 13.40 -19.04
CA SER A 844 -32.71 12.55 -17.97
C SER A 844 -34.20 12.37 -18.13
N LEU A 845 -34.73 11.23 -17.68
CA LEU A 845 -36.14 10.88 -17.74
C LEU A 845 -36.88 11.37 -16.49
N LYS A 846 -38.08 11.89 -16.69
CA LYS A 846 -39.06 12.25 -15.66
C LYS A 846 -40.44 11.79 -16.09
N GLY A 847 -41.45 11.92 -15.22
CA GLY A 847 -42.85 11.66 -15.49
C GLY A 847 -43.36 10.34 -14.91
N ALA A 848 -44.58 9.97 -15.23
CA ALA A 848 -45.30 8.85 -14.60
C ALA A 848 -44.55 7.51 -14.67
N LEU A 849 -43.86 7.23 -15.79
CA LEU A 849 -43.08 6.00 -15.90
C LEU A 849 -41.93 5.92 -14.90
N VAL A 850 -41.29 7.04 -14.60
CA VAL A 850 -40.19 7.12 -13.62
C VAL A 850 -40.71 7.01 -12.18
N GLU A 851 -41.88 7.57 -11.91
CA GLU A 851 -42.50 7.54 -10.56
C GLU A 851 -43.07 6.16 -10.20
N GLU A 852 -43.61 5.45 -11.18
CA GLU A 852 -44.27 4.15 -10.99
C GLU A 852 -43.40 2.96 -11.43
N GLY A 853 -42.36 3.22 -12.18
CA GLY A 853 -41.42 2.22 -12.71
C GLY A 853 -40.26 1.90 -11.78
N GLU A 854 -39.45 0.93 -12.20
CA GLU A 854 -38.21 0.59 -11.53
C GLU A 854 -37.05 1.42 -12.08
N VAL A 855 -36.46 2.26 -11.24
CA VAL A 855 -35.31 3.08 -11.59
C VAL A 855 -34.04 2.26 -11.45
N LEU A 856 -33.25 2.16 -12.52
CA LEU A 856 -31.97 1.46 -12.52
C LEU A 856 -30.77 2.39 -12.39
N LEU A 857 -30.89 3.63 -12.88
CA LEU A 857 -29.79 4.59 -12.91
C LEU A 857 -30.32 5.98 -12.61
N ASN A 858 -29.73 6.64 -11.62
CA ASN A 858 -30.03 8.03 -11.29
C ASN A 858 -28.95 8.97 -11.83
N ALA A 859 -29.37 10.07 -12.46
CA ALA A 859 -28.50 11.19 -12.76
C ALA A 859 -28.39 12.13 -11.55
N CYS A 860 -27.18 12.50 -11.18
CA CYS A 860 -26.91 13.39 -10.08
C CYS A 860 -26.27 14.68 -10.54
N LYS A 861 -26.63 15.77 -9.88
CA LYS A 861 -26.01 17.07 -10.03
C LYS A 861 -25.44 17.52 -8.70
N THR A 862 -24.13 17.81 -8.71
CA THR A 862 -23.44 18.36 -7.54
C THR A 862 -22.86 19.72 -7.90
N ASP A 863 -22.55 20.50 -6.89
CA ASP A 863 -21.82 21.76 -7.04
C ASP A 863 -20.50 21.70 -6.23
N TRP A 864 -19.72 22.73 -6.32
CA TRP A 864 -18.45 22.85 -5.60
C TRP A 864 -18.59 22.68 -4.09
N ARG A 865 -19.78 22.87 -3.52
CA ARG A 865 -20.05 22.76 -2.09
C ARG A 865 -20.37 21.34 -1.65
N ALA A 866 -20.58 20.44 -2.60
CA ALA A 866 -20.96 19.05 -2.34
C ALA A 866 -19.77 18.09 -2.36
N TRP A 867 -18.57 18.57 -2.47
CA TRP A 867 -17.36 17.77 -2.62
C TRP A 867 -17.12 16.75 -1.49
N ASN A 868 -17.56 17.05 -0.27
CA ASN A 868 -17.39 16.19 0.90
C ASN A 868 -18.59 15.27 1.16
N LYS A 869 -19.57 15.28 0.26
CA LYS A 869 -20.73 14.40 0.37
C LYS A 869 -20.49 13.12 -0.39
N ARG A 870 -20.98 12.02 0.17
CA ARG A 870 -21.00 10.74 -0.53
C ARG A 870 -22.06 10.78 -1.62
N PRO A 871 -21.96 9.87 -2.63
CA PRO A 871 -22.95 9.82 -3.70
C PRO A 871 -24.39 9.70 -3.22
N GLU A 872 -24.64 8.97 -2.14
CA GLU A 872 -25.97 8.80 -1.55
C GLU A 872 -26.51 10.07 -0.89
N GLU A 873 -25.65 11.02 -0.55
CA GLU A 873 -26.03 12.32 0.01
C GLU A 873 -26.28 13.39 -1.07
N ILE A 874 -25.96 13.06 -2.32
CA ILE A 874 -26.11 13.96 -3.45
C ILE A 874 -27.55 13.91 -3.94
N LYS A 875 -28.16 15.10 -4.06
CA LYS A 875 -29.54 15.19 -4.52
C LYS A 875 -29.69 14.67 -5.94
N THR A 876 -30.52 13.68 -6.12
CA THR A 876 -30.90 13.17 -7.43
C THR A 876 -31.55 14.26 -8.26
N ALA A 877 -31.12 14.43 -9.49
CA ALA A 877 -31.61 15.45 -10.39
C ALA A 877 -32.46 14.89 -11.51
N GLY A 878 -32.47 13.60 -11.68
CA GLY A 878 -33.27 12.91 -12.69
C GLY A 878 -32.92 11.42 -12.80
N THR A 879 -33.60 10.71 -13.66
CA THR A 879 -33.39 9.29 -13.92
C THR A 879 -32.98 9.09 -15.38
N ILE A 880 -32.18 8.09 -15.64
CA ILE A 880 -31.73 7.70 -16.98
C ILE A 880 -32.23 6.29 -17.29
#